data_26c64821d1da07df78c050fb1b3d9cc6
#
_entry.id   26c64821d1da07df78c050fb1b3d9cc6
#
_cell.length_a   1.000
_cell.length_b   1.000
_cell.length_c   1.000
_cell.angle_alpha   90.00
_cell.angle_beta   90.00
_cell.angle_gamma   90.00
#
_symmetry.space_group_name_H-M   'P 1'
#
loop_
_entity.id
_entity.type
_entity.pdbx_description
1 polymer ?
#
loop_
_entity_poly.entity_id
_entity_poly.type
_entity_poly.pdbx_seq_one_letter_code
_entity_poly.pdbx_strand_id
1 'polypeptide(L)'
;MVAVTTYMARAYQKNQPQQLDLFQLQAEYPNEIIKNPSQEIILNDLDLSKNVLICNVKKDNMEHFLDGTAKIYYTGKRFPSTVALNKLYYFVPYIGKQCDLDYWGVRDLYLIKIARVGSRREGELDNDPNDLRLVFEVQFVKQLFPEYKKHRLQIWDTFTDTSLNQLLDDQKTKAFPIRQRLTYISLFSCAGIGCYGFKQEKFDCVATVELIERRLNVQKYNHKCRYDSGYICGDLTLQETHDKVFREIDLWKQRERMAELDVMIATPPCQGMSVANHKKGDELKRNSLVVESIKFIQQVKPRFFVFENVPAFLKSICTDTDGVDRLIKDAIELDLAGDYNIAAKVINFKDYGNPSSRTRTLVIGVRKDQKEITPLELFPDRQEEQTLRQTIGHLPHLHTMGEIWDQDIYHAFRPYAPQMERWIENITEGQSAFDNEDTSRIPHHEKDGEIIFNQRKNGDKYTRQYWDKVPPCIHTRNDILASQNTIHPTDNRVFSIREVMLMMSVPQEFEWSAIPYTQLNALPLEEKQRYLKKEDINIRQSLGEAVPTFIFRQIAYKIRSKVAEIGLSEQEITSIIDKNDLTDTSTLLKYVRKNKKLGFVRLAKIAEYANSMREETAAYYTGQDICYAVVKNLPDYPDSKVLHILEPATGVGNFLPSLFMKYANVAELHIDVIDINPDSITLLQQILQSIPFPKNVRLNFINKDTLLQRFPKRYDIVVGNPPYMKVKDKSLLKLYKQSVKNTDTSNIFSFFIEKALELGDVVSLIVPKSLINAPEFDKTRQLMNKCPITHIVDFGEKGFKGVKIETIAFTINKKDKSGITKVESYITNSVEVKQQSYITDPAFPYWLIYRNSAFDEAANKMRFGIFKAFRDRTLTKSNTSQQGVIRVLKSRNIGSNEVIDIEGYDTYIDDISGLEVGKFLNRTECVLVPNLTYYPRACFMPKDCIADGSVAILTTIDGETVTEEDLAYYATDEFSRFYGIARNRGTRSLNIDNNSVFFFGKLKNK
;
A
#
# COMPACT_ATOMS: atom_id res chain seq x y z
N MET A 1 5.82 53.10 17.93
CA MET A 1 6.43 51.80 17.53
C MET A 1 7.96 51.84 17.46
N VAL A 2 8.59 52.86 16.90
CA VAL A 2 10.07 52.96 16.77
C VAL A 2 10.80 53.05 18.12
N ALA A 3 10.26 53.71 19.12
CA ALA A 3 10.87 53.84 20.47
C ALA A 3 10.82 52.54 21.29
N VAL A 4 9.79 51.68 21.13
CA VAL A 4 9.67 50.37 21.80
C VAL A 4 10.62 49.37 21.19
N THR A 5 10.81 49.42 19.85
CA THR A 5 11.74 48.56 19.14
C THR A 5 13.20 48.85 19.49
N THR A 6 13.53 50.13 19.73
CA THR A 6 14.89 50.54 20.12
C THR A 6 15.19 50.20 21.58
N TYR A 7 14.19 50.23 22.47
CA TYR A 7 14.35 49.84 23.87
C TYR A 7 14.47 48.31 24.01
N MET A 8 13.67 47.58 23.27
CA MET A 8 13.81 46.11 23.17
C MET A 8 15.17 45.69 22.57
N ALA A 9 15.66 46.38 21.54
CA ALA A 9 16.96 46.11 20.95
C ALA A 9 18.13 46.40 21.91
N ARG A 10 18.02 47.45 22.77
CA ARG A 10 19.03 47.78 23.79
C ARG A 10 18.98 46.84 25.00
N ALA A 11 17.79 46.39 25.41
CA ALA A 11 17.64 45.34 26.45
C ALA A 11 18.15 43.99 25.96
N TYR A 12 18.03 43.73 24.66
CA TYR A 12 18.52 42.56 23.98
C TYR A 12 20.05 42.45 23.97
N GLN A 13 20.79 43.58 23.81
CA GLN A 13 22.25 43.59 23.84
C GLN A 13 22.85 43.44 25.25
N LYS A 14 22.11 43.76 26.33
CA LYS A 14 22.63 43.74 27.72
C LYS A 14 22.59 42.37 28.39
N ASN A 15 21.85 41.38 27.85
CA ASN A 15 21.69 40.05 28.43
C ASN A 15 22.21 38.89 27.52
N GLN A 16 23.10 39.18 26.56
CA GLN A 16 23.75 38.09 25.82
C GLN A 16 24.86 37.49 26.68
N PRO A 17 24.93 36.15 26.84
CA PRO A 17 26.08 35.50 27.49
C PRO A 17 27.34 35.83 26.75
N GLN A 18 28.44 36.00 27.49
CA GLN A 18 29.75 36.22 26.90
C GLN A 18 30.07 35.10 25.89
N GLN A 19 30.58 35.50 24.74
CA GLN A 19 30.96 34.55 23.70
C GLN A 19 32.32 33.93 24.02
N LEU A 20 32.47 32.64 23.81
CA LEU A 20 33.71 31.91 23.97
C LEU A 20 34.75 32.39 22.94
N ASP A 21 35.94 32.74 23.37
CA ASP A 21 37.06 33.08 22.48
C ASP A 21 37.72 31.79 21.98
N LEU A 22 37.45 31.42 20.72
CA LEU A 22 37.91 30.19 20.10
C LEU A 22 39.43 30.23 19.82
N PHE A 23 40.02 31.42 19.61
CA PHE A 23 41.45 31.55 19.39
C PHE A 23 42.22 31.32 20.68
N GLN A 24 41.73 31.86 21.80
CA GLN A 24 42.31 31.63 23.11
C GLN A 24 42.19 30.17 23.50
N LEU A 25 41.01 29.57 23.28
CA LEU A 25 40.76 28.16 23.56
C LEU A 25 41.62 27.20 22.72
N GLN A 26 41.86 27.54 21.46
CA GLN A 26 42.77 26.79 20.58
C GLN A 26 44.24 26.90 21.05
N ALA A 27 44.66 28.05 21.58
CA ALA A 27 46.00 28.25 22.12
C ALA A 27 46.20 27.47 23.43
N GLU A 28 45.14 27.39 24.28
CA GLU A 28 45.19 26.62 25.53
C GLU A 28 45.10 25.10 25.32
N TYR A 29 44.35 24.69 24.30
CA TYR A 29 44.10 23.26 23.96
C TYR A 29 44.36 23.02 22.47
N PRO A 30 45.63 22.91 22.03
CA PRO A 30 45.99 22.87 20.60
C PRO A 30 45.48 21.61 19.89
N ASN A 31 45.23 20.52 20.58
CA ASN A 31 44.81 19.27 19.97
C ASN A 31 43.36 18.88 20.32
N GLU A 32 43.07 18.71 21.61
CA GLU A 32 41.77 18.20 22.03
C GLU A 32 41.35 18.85 23.37
N ILE A 33 40.13 19.38 23.45
CA ILE A 33 39.51 19.92 24.67
C ILE A 33 38.91 18.80 25.51
N ILE A 34 38.29 17.84 24.84
CA ILE A 34 37.67 16.65 25.43
C ILE A 34 38.18 15.43 24.68
N LYS A 35 38.55 14.41 25.44
CA LYS A 35 38.79 13.05 24.93
C LYS A 35 38.14 12.06 25.85
N ASN A 36 36.98 11.54 25.43
CA ASN A 36 36.33 10.46 26.15
C ASN A 36 36.87 9.10 25.64
N PRO A 37 37.08 8.12 26.51
CA PRO A 37 37.59 6.81 26.08
C PRO A 37 36.57 6.17 25.15
N SER A 38 37.04 5.58 24.04
CA SER A 38 36.22 4.78 23.11
C SER A 38 35.90 3.43 23.76
N GLN A 39 35.02 3.40 24.76
CA GLN A 39 34.42 2.18 25.24
C GLN A 39 33.24 1.81 24.36
N GLU A 40 33.11 0.51 24.05
CA GLU A 40 31.83 -0.05 23.66
C GLU A 40 30.86 0.21 24.81
N ILE A 41 30.01 1.22 24.66
CA ILE A 41 28.99 1.53 25.66
C ILE A 41 27.95 0.44 25.48
N ILE A 42 27.95 -0.51 26.43
CA ILE A 42 26.88 -1.50 26.56
C ILE A 42 25.60 -0.71 26.85
N LEU A 43 24.61 -0.86 26.02
CA LEU A 43 23.34 -0.11 25.95
C LEU A 43 22.59 0.04 27.30
N ASN A 44 22.95 -0.74 28.32
CA ASN A 44 22.31 -0.79 29.63
C ASN A 44 22.99 0.07 30.73
N ASP A 45 24.20 0.59 30.49
CA ASP A 45 25.01 1.27 31.50
C ASP A 45 25.29 2.75 31.15
N LEU A 46 24.24 3.53 30.85
CA LEU A 46 24.37 4.96 30.68
C LEU A 46 24.65 5.64 32.03
N ASP A 47 25.72 6.43 32.10
CA ASP A 47 25.98 7.25 33.28
C ASP A 47 25.05 8.48 33.26
N LEU A 48 23.96 8.37 34.01
CA LEU A 48 22.93 9.41 34.10
C LEU A 48 23.41 10.70 34.79
N SER A 49 24.55 10.67 35.49
CA SER A 49 25.14 11.84 36.12
C SER A 49 25.92 12.74 35.18
N LYS A 50 26.28 12.24 33.99
CA LYS A 50 27.07 12.98 33.00
C LYS A 50 26.28 14.07 32.30
N ASN A 51 26.99 15.14 31.94
CA ASN A 51 26.40 16.28 31.24
C ASN A 51 26.13 16.00 29.76
N VAL A 52 25.00 16.50 29.30
CA VAL A 52 24.52 16.41 27.92
C VAL A 52 24.53 17.81 27.33
N LEU A 53 25.12 17.96 26.14
CA LEU A 53 25.00 19.16 25.33
C LEU A 53 23.81 19.04 24.39
N ILE A 54 22.85 19.92 24.48
CA ILE A 54 21.72 20.02 23.57
C ILE A 54 21.97 21.16 22.60
N CYS A 55 22.06 20.87 21.31
CA CYS A 55 22.35 21.88 20.29
C CYS A 55 21.37 21.81 19.12
N ASN A 56 21.05 22.99 18.59
CA ASN A 56 20.23 23.08 17.37
C ASN A 56 21.05 22.65 16.15
N VAL A 57 20.53 21.65 15.43
CA VAL A 57 21.13 21.15 14.20
C VAL A 57 20.65 21.99 13.02
N LYS A 58 21.56 22.43 12.16
CA LYS A 58 21.23 23.16 10.94
C LYS A 58 20.69 22.20 9.87
N LYS A 59 19.90 22.77 8.94
CA LYS A 59 19.28 22.02 7.84
C LYS A 59 20.27 21.14 7.07
N ASP A 60 21.46 21.65 6.77
CA ASP A 60 22.48 20.97 5.98
C ASP A 60 23.03 19.68 6.63
N ASN A 61 23.05 19.61 7.97
CA ASN A 61 23.58 18.47 8.72
C ASN A 61 22.47 17.57 9.30
N MET A 62 21.22 17.95 9.10
CA MET A 62 20.08 17.34 9.77
C MET A 62 19.88 15.86 9.42
N GLU A 63 20.09 15.50 8.15
CA GLU A 63 19.83 14.14 7.68
C GLU A 63 20.66 13.10 8.43
N HIS A 64 21.94 13.37 8.64
CA HIS A 64 22.84 12.49 9.37
C HIS A 64 22.47 12.32 10.85
N PHE A 65 21.82 13.33 11.45
CA PHE A 65 21.31 13.21 12.83
C PHE A 65 19.99 12.48 12.89
N LEU A 66 19.18 12.54 11.84
CA LEU A 66 17.92 11.83 11.77
C LEU A 66 18.12 10.32 11.55
N ASP A 67 19.10 9.94 10.76
CA ASP A 67 19.41 8.54 10.44
C ASP A 67 20.46 7.91 11.38
N GLY A 68 20.98 8.68 12.35
CA GLY A 68 21.98 8.19 13.31
C GLY A 68 23.40 8.02 12.75
N THR A 69 23.65 8.47 11.52
CA THR A 69 24.96 8.33 10.86
C THR A 69 25.91 9.50 11.12
N ALA A 70 25.47 10.53 11.84
CA ALA A 70 26.28 11.68 12.16
C ALA A 70 27.56 11.30 12.94
N LYS A 71 28.72 11.71 12.42
CA LYS A 71 30.03 11.52 13.06
C LYS A 71 30.60 12.82 13.60
N ILE A 72 30.20 13.94 13.04
CA ILE A 72 30.74 15.26 13.36
C ILE A 72 29.61 16.28 13.50
N TYR A 73 29.73 17.16 14.50
CA TYR A 73 28.90 18.33 14.66
C TYR A 73 29.75 19.58 14.76
N TYR A 74 29.44 20.57 13.91
CA TYR A 74 30.11 21.89 13.92
C TYR A 74 29.17 22.92 14.58
N THR A 75 29.70 23.67 15.56
CA THR A 75 28.92 24.75 16.16
C THR A 75 28.76 25.94 15.22
N GLY A 76 27.80 26.81 15.54
CA GLY A 76 27.76 28.16 14.96
C GLY A 76 28.96 29.00 15.40
N LYS A 77 29.15 30.21 14.79
CA LYS A 77 30.21 31.15 15.18
C LYS A 77 30.10 31.64 16.63
N ARG A 78 28.98 31.47 17.27
CA ARG A 78 28.70 31.89 18.65
C ARG A 78 28.51 30.65 19.51
N PHE A 79 29.34 30.49 20.52
CA PHE A 79 29.18 29.44 21.52
C PHE A 79 29.25 30.11 22.93
N PRO A 80 28.29 29.87 23.83
CA PRO A 80 28.25 30.55 25.14
C PRO A 80 29.38 30.06 26.05
N SER A 81 30.08 30.98 26.69
CA SER A 81 31.12 30.69 27.67
C SER A 81 30.62 30.04 28.97
N THR A 82 29.29 30.06 29.15
CA THR A 82 28.64 29.44 30.31
C THR A 82 28.61 27.93 30.29
N VAL A 83 28.79 27.30 29.09
CA VAL A 83 28.82 25.84 28.93
C VAL A 83 30.20 25.32 29.39
N ALA A 84 30.20 24.47 30.43
CA ALA A 84 31.42 23.85 30.93
C ALA A 84 31.87 22.71 29.99
N LEU A 85 32.67 23.05 28.97
CA LEU A 85 33.09 22.13 27.92
C LEU A 85 33.75 20.83 28.46
N ASN A 86 34.57 20.96 29.49
CA ASN A 86 35.30 19.85 30.10
C ASN A 86 34.43 18.87 30.89
N LYS A 87 33.12 19.18 31.09
CA LYS A 87 32.14 18.31 31.75
C LYS A 87 31.21 17.62 30.77
N LEU A 88 31.25 18.00 29.51
CA LEU A 88 30.37 17.42 28.50
C LEU A 88 30.77 15.99 28.17
N TYR A 89 29.81 15.11 28.14
CA TYR A 89 30.00 13.69 27.83
C TYR A 89 29.11 13.22 26.71
N TYR A 90 27.84 13.66 26.72
CA TYR A 90 26.84 13.32 25.72
C TYR A 90 26.45 14.52 24.90
N PHE A 91 25.92 14.22 23.72
CA PHE A 91 25.34 15.18 22.79
C PHE A 91 23.93 14.73 22.39
N VAL A 92 22.98 15.67 22.38
CA VAL A 92 21.61 15.45 21.95
C VAL A 92 21.28 16.51 20.89
N PRO A 93 21.07 16.09 19.61
CA PRO A 93 20.68 17.03 18.57
C PRO A 93 19.25 17.54 18.79
N TYR A 94 19.09 18.85 18.70
CA TYR A 94 17.77 19.49 18.66
C TYR A 94 17.43 19.81 17.22
N ILE A 95 16.37 19.19 16.70
CA ILE A 95 15.85 19.46 15.37
C ILE A 95 14.83 20.58 15.47
N GLY A 96 15.12 21.74 14.84
CA GLY A 96 14.26 22.92 14.92
C GLY A 96 13.15 22.92 13.86
N LYS A 97 12.09 23.69 14.09
CA LYS A 97 10.99 23.91 13.13
C LYS A 97 11.43 24.42 11.75
N GLN A 98 12.51 25.20 11.73
CA GLN A 98 13.07 25.75 10.48
C GLN A 98 13.60 24.69 9.52
N CYS A 99 13.71 23.44 9.97
CA CYS A 99 14.12 22.32 9.15
C CYS A 99 13.01 21.79 8.24
N ASP A 100 11.82 22.37 8.32
CA ASP A 100 10.65 22.06 7.48
C ASP A 100 10.23 20.59 7.54
N LEU A 101 10.20 20.04 8.77
CA LEU A 101 9.88 18.66 9.04
C LEU A 101 8.57 18.54 9.82
N ASP A 102 7.93 17.40 9.64
CA ASP A 102 6.75 17.01 10.41
C ASP A 102 7.09 16.74 11.89
N TYR A 103 8.36 16.69 12.26
CA TYR A 103 8.87 16.45 13.60
C TYR A 103 9.98 17.42 13.97
N TRP A 104 10.07 17.79 15.24
CA TRP A 104 11.06 18.69 15.79
C TRP A 104 11.21 18.47 17.29
N GLY A 105 12.39 18.80 17.85
CA GLY A 105 12.71 18.58 19.25
C GLY A 105 13.93 17.68 19.42
N VAL A 106 14.02 17.00 20.58
CA VAL A 106 15.11 16.08 20.95
C VAL A 106 14.62 14.64 21.00
N ARG A 107 15.45 13.69 20.51
CA ARG A 107 15.13 12.27 20.52
C ARG A 107 16.34 11.37 20.78
N ASP A 108 17.44 11.62 20.10
CA ASP A 108 18.58 10.70 19.99
C ASP A 108 19.76 11.14 20.86
N LEU A 109 20.48 10.17 21.41
CA LEU A 109 21.66 10.36 22.24
C LEU A 109 22.92 9.97 21.50
N TYR A 110 23.92 10.83 21.53
CA TYR A 110 25.25 10.61 21.02
C TYR A 110 26.28 10.72 22.13
N LEU A 111 27.38 9.95 22.03
CA LEU A 111 28.58 10.15 22.84
C LEU A 111 29.47 11.20 22.17
N ILE A 112 29.99 12.16 22.89
CA ILE A 112 31.06 13.04 22.42
C ILE A 112 32.37 12.28 22.59
N LYS A 113 33.03 11.87 21.52
CA LYS A 113 34.34 11.24 21.55
C LYS A 113 35.44 12.25 21.77
N ILE A 114 35.45 13.27 20.93
CA ILE A 114 36.44 14.33 20.90
C ILE A 114 35.73 15.66 20.75
N ALA A 115 36.21 16.69 21.43
CA ALA A 115 35.85 18.07 21.14
C ALA A 115 37.16 18.87 20.97
N ARG A 116 37.22 19.63 19.88
CA ARG A 116 38.38 20.45 19.53
C ARG A 116 37.96 21.73 18.82
N VAL A 117 38.87 22.68 18.72
CA VAL A 117 38.71 23.83 17.82
C VAL A 117 39.23 23.44 16.45
N GLY A 118 38.44 23.72 15.41
CA GLY A 118 38.81 23.42 14.04
C GLY A 118 38.00 24.21 13.02
N SER A 119 38.34 24.10 11.74
CA SER A 119 37.56 24.73 10.68
C SER A 119 36.28 23.95 10.37
N ARG A 120 35.21 24.65 10.03
CA ARG A 120 33.90 24.04 9.63
C ARG A 120 34.03 23.10 8.42
N ARG A 121 34.96 23.41 7.51
CA ARG A 121 35.16 22.69 6.25
C ARG A 121 36.44 21.86 6.23
N GLU A 122 36.84 21.35 7.38
CA GLU A 122 38.00 20.49 7.50
C GLU A 122 37.85 19.25 6.59
N GLY A 123 38.74 19.12 5.63
CA GLY A 123 38.65 18.09 4.59
C GLY A 123 37.93 18.51 3.28
N GLU A 124 37.36 19.71 3.19
CA GLU A 124 36.87 20.31 1.94
C GLU A 124 37.93 21.17 1.27
N LEU A 125 37.89 21.27 -0.07
CA LEU A 125 38.85 22.04 -0.87
C LEU A 125 38.87 23.57 -0.55
N ASP A 126 37.73 24.10 -0.12
CA ASP A 126 37.54 25.53 0.23
C ASP A 126 37.69 25.78 1.74
N ASN A 127 38.59 25.11 2.40
CA ASN A 127 38.79 25.25 3.83
C ASN A 127 39.33 26.64 4.19
N ASP A 128 38.53 27.46 4.89
CA ASP A 128 39.00 28.74 5.43
C ASP A 128 39.56 28.48 6.85
N PRO A 129 40.90 28.55 7.04
CA PRO A 129 41.54 28.33 8.34
C PRO A 129 41.11 29.34 9.41
N ASN A 130 40.55 30.49 9.01
CA ASN A 130 40.04 31.51 9.92
C ASN A 130 38.57 31.29 10.36
N ASP A 131 37.84 30.35 9.73
CA ASP A 131 36.49 30.03 10.14
C ASP A 131 36.44 29.01 11.29
N LEU A 132 37.00 29.40 12.44
CA LEU A 132 37.11 28.56 13.61
C LEU A 132 35.74 28.23 14.21
N ARG A 133 35.59 26.95 14.60
CA ARG A 133 34.38 26.37 15.23
C ARG A 133 34.79 25.41 16.34
N LEU A 134 33.87 25.18 17.27
CA LEU A 134 33.94 23.98 18.08
C LEU A 134 33.44 22.79 17.24
N VAL A 135 34.29 21.78 17.16
CA VAL A 135 34.06 20.54 16.42
C VAL A 135 33.88 19.42 17.44
N PHE A 136 32.76 18.75 17.40
CA PHE A 136 32.47 17.56 18.22
C PHE A 136 32.44 16.33 17.32
N GLU A 137 33.34 15.39 17.59
CA GLU A 137 33.22 14.05 17.01
C GLU A 137 32.27 13.26 17.88
N VAL A 138 31.21 12.78 17.26
CA VAL A 138 30.08 12.17 17.97
C VAL A 138 29.84 10.74 17.46
N GLN A 139 29.32 9.89 18.33
CA GLN A 139 28.90 8.53 18.00
C GLN A 139 27.50 8.29 18.50
N PHE A 140 26.60 7.81 17.64
CA PHE A 140 25.25 7.42 18.04
C PHE A 140 25.29 6.35 19.15
N VAL A 141 24.51 6.55 20.19
CA VAL A 141 24.40 5.63 21.33
C VAL A 141 23.06 4.92 21.30
N LYS A 142 21.99 5.69 21.44
CA LYS A 142 20.61 5.17 21.38
C LYS A 142 19.58 6.26 21.24
N GLN A 143 18.35 5.84 20.96
CA GLN A 143 17.18 6.69 21.04
C GLN A 143 16.73 6.84 22.50
N LEU A 144 16.69 8.08 23.03
CA LEU A 144 16.23 8.37 24.38
C LEU A 144 14.70 8.34 24.51
N PHE A 145 14.02 8.89 23.51
CA PHE A 145 12.57 9.02 23.50
C PHE A 145 11.97 8.33 22.28
N PRO A 146 10.80 7.69 22.40
CA PRO A 146 10.12 7.06 21.26
C PRO A 146 9.68 8.08 20.21
N GLU A 147 9.54 9.34 20.60
CA GLU A 147 9.14 10.46 19.77
C GLU A 147 10.06 11.64 20.03
N TYR A 148 10.15 12.62 19.09
CA TYR A 148 10.85 13.87 19.36
C TYR A 148 10.12 14.64 20.45
N LYS A 149 10.78 15.05 21.48
CA LYS A 149 10.21 15.81 22.57
C LYS A 149 10.67 17.26 22.48
N LYS A 150 9.71 18.17 22.57
CA LYS A 150 10.00 19.59 22.63
C LYS A 150 10.77 19.90 23.89
N HIS A 151 12.01 20.28 23.73
CA HIS A 151 12.81 20.85 24.80
C HIS A 151 12.82 22.37 24.64
N ARG A 152 12.67 23.09 25.75
CA ARG A 152 12.66 24.55 25.73
C ARG A 152 14.10 25.06 25.73
N LEU A 153 14.67 25.20 24.54
CA LEU A 153 15.88 26.03 24.41
C LEU A 153 15.50 27.49 24.74
N GLN A 154 16.32 28.16 25.49
CA GLN A 154 16.13 29.59 25.71
C GLN A 154 16.26 30.31 24.37
N ILE A 155 15.46 31.39 24.19
CA ILE A 155 15.32 32.09 22.88
C ILE A 155 16.69 32.60 22.35
N TRP A 156 17.67 32.75 23.24
CA TRP A 156 19.02 33.29 22.96
C TRP A 156 20.07 32.23 22.79
N ASP A 157 19.84 31.01 23.28
CA ASP A 157 20.80 29.96 23.33
C ASP A 157 20.44 28.88 22.31
N THR A 158 21.25 28.76 21.26
CA THR A 158 21.23 27.56 20.41
C THR A 158 21.80 26.34 21.14
N PHE A 159 22.18 26.49 22.40
CA PHE A 159 22.89 25.49 23.19
C PHE A 159 22.39 25.50 24.65
N THR A 160 22.24 24.32 25.20
CA THR A 160 21.93 24.11 26.63
C THR A 160 22.70 22.90 27.12
N ASP A 161 23.32 22.96 28.32
CA ASP A 161 23.85 21.82 29.00
C ASP A 161 22.97 21.43 30.20
N THR A 162 22.84 20.13 30.44
CA THR A 162 22.08 19.55 31.56
C THR A 162 22.62 18.17 31.87
N SER A 163 22.30 17.57 33.01
CA SER A 163 22.61 16.16 33.24
C SER A 163 21.65 15.28 32.45
N LEU A 164 22.12 14.07 32.06
CA LEU A 164 21.24 13.10 31.36
C LEU A 164 20.01 12.74 32.21
N ASN A 165 20.18 12.64 33.54
CA ASN A 165 19.07 12.37 34.45
C ASN A 165 18.01 13.50 34.41
N GLN A 166 18.45 14.76 34.46
CA GLN A 166 17.53 15.90 34.33
C GLN A 166 16.80 15.96 33.01
N LEU A 167 17.48 15.61 31.91
CA LEU A 167 16.85 15.54 30.58
C LEU A 167 15.77 14.45 30.54
N LEU A 168 16.00 13.31 31.17
CA LEU A 168 15.04 12.20 31.22
C LEU A 168 13.86 12.49 32.15
N ASP A 169 14.09 13.19 33.25
CA ASP A 169 13.08 13.54 34.27
C ASP A 169 12.27 14.80 33.91
N ASP A 170 12.64 15.52 32.87
CA ASP A 170 11.96 16.78 32.52
C ASP A 170 10.53 16.53 32.02
N GLN A 171 9.58 16.54 32.93
CA GLN A 171 8.13 16.43 32.69
C GLN A 171 7.56 17.57 31.81
N LYS A 172 8.32 18.63 31.58
CA LYS A 172 7.91 19.75 30.71
C LYS A 172 8.10 19.46 29.23
N THR A 173 8.79 18.37 28.89
CA THR A 173 8.92 17.92 27.52
C THR A 173 7.59 17.35 27.03
N LYS A 174 6.89 18.08 26.14
CA LYS A 174 5.67 17.58 25.49
C LYS A 174 6.05 16.70 24.32
N ALA A 175 5.52 15.48 24.29
CA ALA A 175 5.57 14.64 23.12
C ALA A 175 4.82 15.31 21.95
N PHE A 176 5.43 15.32 20.78
CA PHE A 176 4.75 15.68 19.54
C PHE A 176 4.35 14.38 18.84
N PRO A 177 3.12 14.29 18.31
CA PRO A 177 2.80 13.17 17.45
C PRO A 177 3.75 13.24 16.25
N ILE A 178 4.71 12.33 16.22
CA ILE A 178 5.58 12.16 15.08
C ILE A 178 4.94 11.13 14.21
N ARG A 179 4.88 11.44 12.93
CA ARG A 179 4.82 10.38 11.95
C ARG A 179 6.15 9.63 12.03
N GLN A 180 6.10 8.41 12.52
CA GLN A 180 7.20 7.49 12.43
C GLN A 180 7.65 7.46 10.97
N ARG A 181 8.96 7.60 10.70
CA ARG A 181 9.49 7.47 9.34
C ARG A 181 9.07 6.10 8.80
N LEU A 182 8.56 6.09 7.59
CA LEU A 182 8.15 4.85 6.95
C LEU A 182 9.40 4.01 6.67
N THR A 183 9.24 2.71 6.77
CA THR A 183 10.33 1.74 6.67
C THR A 183 10.22 0.91 5.40
N TYR A 184 11.35 0.41 4.89
CA TYR A 184 11.32 -0.52 3.79
C TYR A 184 12.43 -1.57 3.83
N ILE A 185 12.19 -2.68 3.14
CA ILE A 185 13.18 -3.72 2.81
C ILE A 185 13.33 -3.77 1.30
N SER A 186 14.54 -4.00 0.83
CA SER A 186 14.86 -4.14 -0.59
C SER A 186 15.51 -5.48 -0.87
N LEU A 187 14.83 -6.31 -1.68
CA LEU A 187 15.30 -7.62 -2.15
C LEU A 187 15.82 -7.52 -3.59
N PHE A 188 16.90 -8.23 -3.92
CA PHE A 188 17.58 -8.16 -5.22
C PHE A 188 17.99 -6.74 -5.56
N SER A 189 18.59 -6.04 -4.61
CA SER A 189 18.66 -4.58 -4.59
C SER A 189 19.70 -3.97 -5.54
N CYS A 190 20.52 -4.78 -6.22
CA CYS A 190 21.60 -4.31 -7.11
C CYS A 190 22.48 -3.27 -6.41
N ALA A 191 22.91 -2.19 -7.10
CA ALA A 191 23.67 -1.09 -6.49
C ALA A 191 22.79 -0.08 -5.69
N GLY A 192 21.48 -0.32 -5.55
CA GLY A 192 20.58 0.51 -4.75
C GLY A 192 20.10 1.80 -5.42
N ILE A 193 20.37 1.99 -6.70
CA ILE A 193 20.05 3.22 -7.46
C ILE A 193 18.57 3.58 -7.36
N GLY A 194 17.67 2.67 -7.70
CA GLY A 194 16.23 2.93 -7.63
C GLY A 194 15.78 3.24 -6.19
N CYS A 195 16.23 2.44 -5.24
CA CYS A 195 15.86 2.60 -3.84
C CYS A 195 16.39 3.90 -3.21
N TYR A 196 17.38 4.57 -3.83
CA TYR A 196 17.80 5.90 -3.42
C TYR A 196 16.64 6.91 -3.45
N GLY A 197 15.65 6.71 -4.33
CA GLY A 197 14.41 7.49 -4.36
C GLY A 197 13.60 7.38 -3.05
N PHE A 198 13.58 6.21 -2.41
CA PHE A 198 12.95 6.03 -1.10
C PHE A 198 13.72 6.78 0.00
N LYS A 199 15.06 6.77 -0.05
CA LYS A 199 15.89 7.58 0.85
C LYS A 199 15.60 9.07 0.70
N GLN A 200 15.49 9.59 -0.54
CA GLN A 200 15.13 10.98 -0.82
C GLN A 200 13.77 11.36 -0.24
N GLU A 201 12.83 10.42 -0.21
CA GLU A 201 11.50 10.60 0.39
C GLU A 201 11.44 10.24 1.90
N LYS A 202 12.62 10.14 2.54
CA LYS A 202 12.77 9.96 3.99
C LYS A 202 12.24 8.64 4.54
N PHE A 203 12.33 7.57 3.76
CA PHE A 203 12.12 6.22 4.25
C PHE A 203 13.40 5.67 4.88
N ASP A 204 13.28 4.90 5.95
CA ASP A 204 14.38 4.16 6.56
C ASP A 204 14.48 2.74 5.99
N CYS A 205 15.65 2.37 5.49
CA CYS A 205 15.92 1.01 5.02
C CYS A 205 16.24 0.11 6.21
N VAL A 206 15.38 -0.86 6.46
CA VAL A 206 15.56 -1.87 7.52
C VAL A 206 16.64 -2.87 7.09
N ALA A 207 16.47 -3.47 5.93
CA ALA A 207 17.42 -4.43 5.38
C ALA A 207 17.47 -4.29 3.84
N THR A 208 18.63 -4.59 3.29
CA THR A 208 18.84 -4.69 1.85
C THR A 208 19.63 -5.97 1.54
N VAL A 209 19.12 -6.75 0.57
CA VAL A 209 19.70 -8.05 0.22
C VAL A 209 20.22 -8.02 -1.20
N GLU A 210 21.49 -8.38 -1.37
CA GLU A 210 22.18 -8.48 -2.66
C GLU A 210 23.18 -9.63 -2.63
N LEU A 211 23.25 -10.37 -3.73
CA LEU A 211 24.16 -11.51 -3.86
C LEU A 211 25.62 -11.06 -4.05
N ILE A 212 25.84 -9.93 -4.73
CA ILE A 212 27.16 -9.43 -5.12
C ILE A 212 27.64 -8.38 -4.13
N GLU A 213 28.62 -8.72 -3.32
CA GLU A 213 29.17 -7.85 -2.28
C GLU A 213 29.60 -6.47 -2.76
N ARG A 214 30.22 -6.38 -3.95
CA ARG A 214 30.63 -5.09 -4.54
C ARG A 214 29.43 -4.14 -4.71
N ARG A 215 28.26 -4.65 -5.13
CA ARG A 215 27.03 -3.86 -5.28
C ARG A 215 26.47 -3.42 -3.93
N LEU A 216 26.56 -4.31 -2.96
CA LEU A 216 26.15 -4.01 -1.59
C LEU A 216 27.05 -2.91 -0.97
N ASN A 217 28.34 -2.89 -1.29
CA ASN A 217 29.25 -1.84 -0.85
C ASN A 217 28.89 -0.46 -1.42
N VAL A 218 28.43 -0.37 -2.69
CA VAL A 218 27.89 0.89 -3.23
C VAL A 218 26.71 1.38 -2.39
N GLN A 219 25.84 0.51 -1.95
CA GLN A 219 24.71 0.89 -1.07
C GLN A 219 25.20 1.38 0.31
N LYS A 220 26.31 0.80 0.83
CA LYS A 220 26.94 1.28 2.08
C LYS A 220 27.52 2.68 1.92
N TYR A 221 28.19 2.97 0.80
CA TYR A 221 28.72 4.31 0.53
C TYR A 221 27.62 5.37 0.49
N ASN A 222 26.44 4.98 0.06
CA ASN A 222 25.25 5.83 0.03
C ASN A 222 24.43 5.80 1.35
N HIS A 223 24.96 5.21 2.42
CA HIS A 223 24.29 5.14 3.73
C HIS A 223 22.81 4.73 3.64
N LYS A 224 22.54 3.62 2.91
CA LYS A 224 21.16 3.18 2.65
C LYS A 224 20.48 2.65 3.91
N CYS A 225 21.16 1.77 4.68
CA CYS A 225 20.65 1.26 5.94
C CYS A 225 21.23 2.03 7.13
N ARG A 226 20.46 2.17 8.18
CA ARG A 226 20.90 2.80 9.43
C ARG A 226 21.94 1.95 10.16
N TYR A 227 21.77 0.62 10.15
CA TYR A 227 22.64 -0.33 10.82
C TYR A 227 23.45 -1.15 9.81
N ASP A 228 24.69 -1.43 10.12
CA ASP A 228 25.55 -2.25 9.26
C ASP A 228 25.03 -3.68 9.08
N SER A 229 24.31 -4.20 10.08
CA SER A 229 23.63 -5.51 10.03
C SER A 229 22.51 -5.56 8.97
N GLY A 230 21.96 -4.43 8.56
CA GLY A 230 20.96 -4.34 7.51
C GLY A 230 21.49 -4.58 6.10
N TYR A 231 22.82 -4.55 5.90
CA TYR A 231 23.43 -4.87 4.61
C TYR A 231 23.73 -6.37 4.52
N ILE A 232 22.86 -7.13 3.89
CA ILE A 232 22.90 -8.59 3.84
C ILE A 232 23.43 -9.05 2.48
N CYS A 233 24.68 -9.57 2.47
CA CYS A 233 25.22 -10.30 1.33
C CYS A 233 24.75 -11.75 1.41
N GLY A 234 23.94 -12.22 0.42
CA GLY A 234 23.43 -13.57 0.47
C GLY A 234 22.49 -13.93 -0.66
N ASP A 235 22.34 -15.23 -0.87
CA ASP A 235 21.37 -15.83 -1.79
C ASP A 235 20.01 -15.94 -1.10
N LEU A 236 18.97 -15.35 -1.67
CA LEU A 236 17.61 -15.38 -1.13
C LEU A 236 16.93 -16.76 -1.20
N THR A 237 17.52 -17.72 -1.89
CA THR A 237 17.03 -19.12 -1.85
C THR A 237 17.50 -19.89 -0.60
N LEU A 238 18.41 -19.32 0.18
CA LEU A 238 18.98 -19.94 1.35
C LEU A 238 18.31 -19.46 2.64
N GLN A 239 17.93 -20.39 3.51
CA GLN A 239 17.29 -20.09 4.80
C GLN A 239 18.13 -19.16 5.68
N GLU A 240 19.47 -19.30 5.66
CA GLU A 240 20.38 -18.42 6.40
C GLU A 240 20.19 -16.94 6.03
N THR A 241 19.93 -16.65 4.75
CA THR A 241 19.68 -15.26 4.28
C THR A 241 18.33 -14.77 4.80
N HIS A 242 17.30 -15.62 4.78
CA HIS A 242 15.99 -15.32 5.39
C HIS A 242 16.14 -14.98 6.88
N ASP A 243 16.85 -15.81 7.62
CA ASP A 243 17.06 -15.63 9.06
C ASP A 243 17.78 -14.31 9.39
N LYS A 244 18.73 -13.87 8.52
CA LYS A 244 19.38 -12.57 8.67
C LYS A 244 18.39 -11.42 8.50
N VAL A 245 17.49 -11.48 7.49
CA VAL A 245 16.46 -10.46 7.27
C VAL A 245 15.49 -10.40 8.45
N PHE A 246 15.00 -11.55 8.93
CA PHE A 246 14.08 -11.58 10.08
C PHE A 246 14.73 -11.07 11.37
N ARG A 247 16.00 -11.41 11.63
CA ARG A 247 16.76 -10.84 12.75
C ARG A 247 16.84 -9.33 12.68
N GLU A 248 17.04 -8.77 11.49
CA GLU A 248 17.09 -7.31 11.32
C GLU A 248 15.72 -6.67 11.55
N ILE A 249 14.63 -7.27 11.08
CA ILE A 249 13.26 -6.83 11.37
C ILE A 249 13.01 -6.81 12.89
N ASP A 250 13.40 -7.87 13.59
CA ASP A 250 13.20 -7.96 15.04
C ASP A 250 14.08 -6.96 15.79
N LEU A 251 15.29 -6.71 15.33
CA LEU A 251 16.15 -5.66 15.86
C LEU A 251 15.51 -4.27 15.74
N TRP A 252 14.87 -3.97 14.60
CA TRP A 252 14.15 -2.72 14.40
C TRP A 252 12.90 -2.63 15.27
N LYS A 253 12.16 -3.72 15.46
CA LYS A 253 11.03 -3.75 16.41
C LYS A 253 11.47 -3.41 17.83
N GLN A 254 12.62 -3.95 18.24
CA GLN A 254 13.15 -3.73 19.59
C GLN A 254 13.79 -2.35 19.78
N ARG A 255 14.67 -1.92 18.86
CA ARG A 255 15.44 -0.68 18.98
C ARG A 255 14.65 0.56 18.54
N GLU A 256 14.00 0.47 17.39
CA GLU A 256 13.30 1.59 16.77
C GLU A 256 11.78 1.56 17.04
N ARG A 257 11.31 0.57 17.81
CA ARG A 257 9.88 0.36 18.09
C ARG A 257 9.03 0.33 16.81
N MET A 258 9.59 -0.21 15.74
CA MET A 258 8.87 -0.43 14.50
C MET A 258 7.70 -1.38 14.76
N ALA A 259 6.47 -0.91 14.56
CA ALA A 259 5.27 -1.73 14.78
C ALA A 259 5.15 -2.79 13.68
N GLU A 260 5.38 -2.38 12.44
CA GLU A 260 5.30 -3.22 11.25
C GLU A 260 6.19 -2.63 10.14
N LEU A 261 6.52 -3.44 9.14
CA LEU A 261 7.24 -2.99 7.96
C LEU A 261 6.26 -2.29 7.01
N ASP A 262 6.63 -1.10 6.51
CA ASP A 262 5.75 -0.37 5.60
C ASP A 262 5.86 -0.90 4.17
N VAL A 263 7.05 -0.99 3.60
CA VAL A 263 7.22 -1.32 2.16
C VAL A 263 8.20 -2.47 1.97
N MET A 264 7.87 -3.41 1.10
CA MET A 264 8.81 -4.38 0.54
C MET A 264 8.99 -4.14 -0.95
N ILE A 265 10.23 -3.94 -1.37
CA ILE A 265 10.61 -3.76 -2.77
C ILE A 265 11.35 -5.00 -3.22
N ALA A 266 10.97 -5.56 -4.36
CA ALA A 266 11.69 -6.66 -4.96
C ALA A 266 11.84 -6.47 -6.48
N THR A 267 13.08 -6.60 -6.94
CA THR A 267 13.46 -6.51 -8.35
C THR A 267 14.19 -7.79 -8.78
N PRO A 268 13.48 -8.96 -8.79
CA PRO A 268 14.11 -10.23 -9.08
C PRO A 268 14.73 -10.26 -10.48
N PRO A 269 15.83 -11.02 -10.70
CA PRO A 269 16.55 -11.05 -11.98
C PRO A 269 15.65 -11.45 -13.15
N CYS A 270 15.73 -10.68 -14.25
CA CYS A 270 14.94 -10.88 -15.46
C CYS A 270 15.63 -11.77 -16.53
N GLN A 271 16.75 -12.40 -16.21
CA GLN A 271 17.59 -13.08 -17.21
C GLN A 271 16.90 -14.27 -17.91
N GLY A 272 15.92 -14.91 -17.27
CA GLY A 272 15.08 -15.94 -17.88
C GLY A 272 13.93 -15.39 -18.76
N MET A 273 13.55 -14.11 -18.58
CA MET A 273 12.35 -13.50 -19.16
C MET A 273 12.67 -12.52 -20.30
N SER A 274 13.94 -12.14 -20.47
CA SER A 274 14.35 -11.11 -21.43
C SER A 274 14.45 -11.67 -22.84
N VAL A 275 13.83 -10.99 -23.82
CA VAL A 275 13.92 -11.28 -25.26
C VAL A 275 15.38 -11.25 -25.76
N ALA A 276 16.26 -10.53 -25.05
CA ALA A 276 17.69 -10.42 -25.37
C ALA A 276 18.54 -11.61 -24.86
N ASN A 277 17.95 -12.56 -24.14
CA ASN A 277 18.70 -13.68 -23.59
C ASN A 277 18.86 -14.80 -24.63
N HIS A 278 20.11 -15.01 -25.10
CA HIS A 278 20.46 -16.06 -26.06
C HIS A 278 20.89 -17.38 -25.39
N LYS A 279 20.94 -17.45 -24.05
CA LYS A 279 21.31 -18.67 -23.30
C LYS A 279 20.05 -19.31 -22.70
N LYS A 280 19.54 -20.36 -23.34
CA LYS A 280 18.43 -21.19 -22.84
C LYS A 280 18.99 -22.29 -21.93
N GLY A 281 18.31 -22.60 -20.81
CA GLY A 281 18.66 -23.75 -19.98
C GLY A 281 18.14 -23.74 -18.53
N ASP A 282 18.10 -22.59 -17.82
CA ASP A 282 17.66 -22.51 -16.41
C ASP A 282 16.56 -21.47 -16.19
N GLU A 283 15.71 -21.28 -17.20
CA GLU A 283 14.73 -20.18 -17.19
C GLU A 283 13.72 -20.33 -16.06
N LEU A 284 13.18 -21.52 -15.84
CA LEU A 284 12.19 -21.82 -14.81
C LEU A 284 12.75 -21.55 -13.40
N LYS A 285 13.96 -22.02 -13.11
CA LYS A 285 14.62 -21.79 -11.81
C LYS A 285 14.86 -20.28 -11.54
N ARG A 286 15.27 -19.53 -12.56
CA ARG A 286 15.50 -18.08 -12.44
C ARG A 286 14.20 -17.31 -12.30
N ASN A 287 13.17 -17.68 -13.03
CA ASN A 287 11.85 -17.08 -12.93
C ASN A 287 11.24 -17.33 -11.55
N SER A 288 11.52 -18.51 -10.96
CA SER A 288 11.04 -18.86 -9.63
C SER A 288 11.69 -18.06 -8.49
N LEU A 289 12.72 -17.23 -8.75
CA LEU A 289 13.25 -16.31 -7.74
C LEU A 289 12.23 -15.26 -7.27
N VAL A 290 11.21 -14.95 -8.07
CA VAL A 290 10.09 -14.10 -7.62
C VAL A 290 9.33 -14.73 -6.46
N VAL A 291 9.24 -16.07 -6.42
CA VAL A 291 8.53 -16.83 -5.40
C VAL A 291 9.16 -16.62 -4.01
N GLU A 292 10.48 -16.44 -3.94
CA GLU A 292 11.14 -16.08 -2.67
C GLU A 292 10.63 -14.72 -2.14
N SER A 293 10.40 -13.74 -3.04
CA SER A 293 9.78 -12.47 -2.63
C SER A 293 8.33 -12.64 -2.18
N ILE A 294 7.57 -13.52 -2.82
CA ILE A 294 6.19 -13.85 -2.43
C ILE A 294 6.17 -14.46 -1.03
N LYS A 295 7.07 -15.42 -0.74
CA LYS A 295 7.22 -16.03 0.60
C LYS A 295 7.52 -14.98 1.67
N PHE A 296 8.45 -14.05 1.39
CA PHE A 296 8.74 -12.94 2.30
C PHE A 296 7.52 -12.06 2.56
N ILE A 297 6.76 -11.70 1.52
CA ILE A 297 5.55 -10.89 1.66
C ILE A 297 4.50 -11.61 2.50
N GLN A 298 4.30 -12.91 2.30
CA GLN A 298 3.36 -13.73 3.08
C GLN A 298 3.73 -13.77 4.57
N GLN A 299 5.02 -13.86 4.89
CA GLN A 299 5.51 -13.97 6.26
C GLN A 299 5.58 -12.62 6.98
N VAL A 300 6.14 -11.60 6.33
CA VAL A 300 6.34 -10.26 6.90
C VAL A 300 5.08 -9.42 6.89
N LYS A 301 4.22 -9.62 5.89
CA LYS A 301 2.97 -8.87 5.66
C LYS A 301 3.18 -7.35 5.67
N PRO A 302 4.09 -6.79 4.84
CA PRO A 302 4.29 -5.35 4.77
C PRO A 302 2.99 -4.63 4.40
N ARG A 303 2.87 -3.34 4.74
CA ARG A 303 1.68 -2.54 4.36
C ARG A 303 1.56 -2.39 2.84
N PHE A 304 2.71 -2.30 2.16
CA PHE A 304 2.82 -2.15 0.71
C PHE A 304 3.92 -3.05 0.16
N PHE A 305 3.76 -3.52 -1.08
CA PHE A 305 4.86 -4.12 -1.81
C PHE A 305 4.95 -3.57 -3.24
N VAL A 306 6.15 -3.60 -3.79
CA VAL A 306 6.45 -3.14 -5.15
C VAL A 306 7.35 -4.16 -5.85
N PHE A 307 6.88 -4.73 -6.98
CA PHE A 307 7.72 -5.46 -7.92
C PHE A 307 8.00 -4.62 -9.14
N GLU A 308 9.23 -4.66 -9.63
CA GLU A 308 9.60 -4.15 -10.95
C GLU A 308 10.30 -5.23 -11.75
N ASN A 309 9.94 -5.34 -13.05
CA ASN A 309 10.57 -6.29 -13.95
C ASN A 309 10.33 -5.92 -15.43
N VAL A 310 10.87 -6.71 -16.34
CA VAL A 310 10.65 -6.58 -17.80
C VAL A 310 9.18 -6.79 -18.21
N PRO A 311 8.74 -6.32 -19.39
CA PRO A 311 7.34 -6.44 -19.83
C PRO A 311 6.78 -7.88 -19.86
N ALA A 312 7.63 -8.87 -20.08
CA ALA A 312 7.22 -10.29 -20.12
C ALA A 312 6.98 -10.90 -18.72
N PHE A 313 7.33 -10.22 -17.64
CA PHE A 313 7.33 -10.73 -16.27
C PHE A 313 6.07 -11.52 -15.90
N LEU A 314 4.90 -10.91 -16.02
CA LEU A 314 3.64 -11.54 -15.63
C LEU A 314 3.18 -12.69 -16.52
N LYS A 315 3.76 -12.80 -17.73
CA LYS A 315 3.47 -13.87 -18.71
C LYS A 315 4.48 -15.02 -18.64
N SER A 316 5.53 -14.90 -17.82
CA SER A 316 6.55 -15.94 -17.64
C SER A 316 6.05 -16.98 -16.63
N ILE A 317 6.53 -18.22 -16.78
CA ILE A 317 6.18 -19.33 -15.89
C ILE A 317 7.20 -19.39 -14.76
N CYS A 318 6.73 -19.64 -13.54
CA CYS A 318 7.53 -19.96 -12.35
C CYS A 318 7.00 -21.21 -11.67
N THR A 319 7.85 -21.91 -10.92
CA THR A 319 7.42 -22.95 -9.97
C THR A 319 7.03 -22.24 -8.68
N ASP A 320 5.75 -22.31 -8.32
CA ASP A 320 5.16 -21.58 -7.19
C ASP A 320 5.45 -22.25 -5.82
N THR A 321 4.96 -21.65 -4.74
CA THR A 321 5.16 -22.09 -3.35
C THR A 321 4.69 -23.52 -3.09
N ASP A 322 3.69 -23.99 -3.84
CA ASP A 322 3.13 -25.35 -3.79
C ASP A 322 3.81 -26.35 -4.72
N GLY A 323 4.86 -25.92 -5.44
CA GLY A 323 5.61 -26.75 -6.40
C GLY A 323 4.94 -26.85 -7.79
N VAL A 324 3.86 -26.14 -8.06
CA VAL A 324 3.14 -26.16 -9.34
C VAL A 324 3.65 -25.06 -10.27
N ASP A 325 3.89 -25.42 -11.52
CA ASP A 325 4.28 -24.46 -12.56
C ASP A 325 3.07 -23.66 -13.05
N ARG A 326 3.14 -22.32 -12.91
CA ARG A 326 2.10 -21.39 -13.35
C ARG A 326 2.67 -20.06 -13.79
N LEU A 327 1.83 -19.21 -14.38
CA LEU A 327 2.22 -17.85 -14.71
C LEU A 327 2.53 -17.06 -13.42
N ILE A 328 3.55 -16.22 -13.45
CA ILE A 328 3.90 -15.34 -12.32
C ILE A 328 2.69 -14.48 -11.89
N LYS A 329 1.86 -14.02 -12.84
CA LYS A 329 0.62 -13.32 -12.53
C LYS A 329 -0.29 -14.15 -11.62
N ASP A 330 -0.47 -15.42 -11.96
CA ASP A 330 -1.38 -16.30 -11.23
C ASP A 330 -0.81 -16.66 -9.84
N ALA A 331 0.52 -16.85 -9.73
CA ALA A 331 1.20 -17.04 -8.45
C ALA A 331 1.01 -15.83 -7.51
N ILE A 332 1.24 -14.63 -8.02
CA ILE A 332 1.03 -13.38 -7.25
C ILE A 332 -0.44 -13.25 -6.81
N GLU A 333 -1.40 -13.54 -7.70
CA GLU A 333 -2.83 -13.47 -7.34
C GLU A 333 -3.21 -14.55 -6.32
N LEU A 334 -2.80 -15.79 -6.53
CA LEU A 334 -3.16 -16.91 -5.65
C LEU A 334 -2.61 -16.70 -4.23
N ASP A 335 -1.36 -16.31 -4.14
CA ASP A 335 -0.63 -16.24 -2.87
C ASP A 335 -0.85 -14.92 -2.11
N LEU A 336 -1.08 -13.81 -2.81
CA LEU A 336 -1.11 -12.49 -2.18
C LEU A 336 -2.48 -11.79 -2.23
N ALA A 337 -3.37 -12.11 -3.18
CA ALA A 337 -4.64 -11.39 -3.29
C ALA A 337 -5.60 -11.67 -2.11
N GLY A 338 -5.35 -12.68 -1.28
CA GLY A 338 -6.05 -12.88 -0.01
C GLY A 338 -5.85 -11.68 0.93
N ASP A 339 -4.61 -11.26 1.13
CA ASP A 339 -4.24 -10.19 2.04
C ASP A 339 -4.12 -8.80 1.38
N TYR A 340 -3.93 -8.73 0.05
CA TYR A 340 -3.61 -7.48 -0.67
C TYR A 340 -4.60 -7.16 -1.80
N ASN A 341 -4.84 -5.87 -2.00
CA ASN A 341 -5.32 -5.32 -3.26
C ASN A 341 -4.10 -5.10 -4.17
N ILE A 342 -4.12 -5.61 -5.39
CA ILE A 342 -2.96 -5.63 -6.28
C ILE A 342 -3.32 -4.98 -7.61
N ALA A 343 -2.43 -4.15 -8.13
CA ALA A 343 -2.51 -3.62 -9.49
C ALA A 343 -1.17 -3.81 -10.21
N ALA A 344 -1.25 -4.11 -11.50
CA ALA A 344 -0.08 -4.27 -12.36
C ALA A 344 -0.25 -3.42 -13.63
N LYS A 345 0.83 -2.74 -14.04
CA LYS A 345 0.87 -1.97 -15.29
C LYS A 345 2.21 -2.17 -15.98
N VAL A 346 2.17 -2.30 -17.31
CA VAL A 346 3.37 -2.16 -18.14
C VAL A 346 3.44 -0.70 -18.56
N ILE A 347 4.50 0.00 -18.16
CA ILE A 347 4.69 1.42 -18.43
C ILE A 347 6.04 1.70 -19.05
N ASN A 348 6.13 2.73 -19.88
CA ASN A 348 7.42 3.27 -20.32
C ASN A 348 7.78 4.45 -19.42
N PHE A 349 8.91 4.38 -18.75
CA PHE A 349 9.32 5.37 -17.76
C PHE A 349 9.52 6.79 -18.33
N LYS A 350 9.76 6.92 -19.64
CA LYS A 350 9.82 8.24 -20.30
C LYS A 350 8.51 9.03 -20.14
N ASP A 351 7.37 8.36 -20.17
CA ASP A 351 6.04 8.98 -20.03
C ASP A 351 5.77 9.46 -18.59
N TYR A 352 6.68 9.17 -17.67
CA TYR A 352 6.58 9.45 -16.24
C TYR A 352 7.76 10.29 -15.73
N GLY A 353 8.39 11.06 -16.63
CA GLY A 353 9.42 12.04 -16.32
C GLY A 353 10.85 11.47 -16.19
N ASN A 354 11.07 10.18 -16.50
CA ASN A 354 12.44 9.68 -16.60
C ASN A 354 13.04 10.07 -17.95
N PRO A 355 14.26 10.65 -17.98
CA PRO A 355 14.84 11.11 -19.22
C PRO A 355 15.44 9.98 -20.08
N SER A 356 14.86 8.80 -20.08
CA SER A 356 15.17 7.74 -21.03
C SER A 356 14.00 6.76 -21.19
N SER A 357 13.87 6.17 -22.37
CA SER A 357 12.84 5.19 -22.70
C SER A 357 13.19 3.84 -22.10
N ARG A 358 12.40 3.38 -21.10
CA ARG A 358 12.58 2.08 -20.45
C ARG A 358 11.21 1.48 -20.10
N THR A 359 10.77 0.49 -20.87
CA THR A 359 9.48 -0.17 -20.62
C THR A 359 9.63 -1.26 -19.57
N ARG A 360 8.78 -1.22 -18.52
CA ARG A 360 8.81 -2.16 -17.40
C ARG A 360 7.42 -2.47 -16.89
N THR A 361 7.28 -3.63 -16.30
CA THR A 361 6.13 -4.03 -15.50
C THR A 361 6.35 -3.56 -14.06
N LEU A 362 5.42 -2.79 -13.53
CA LEU A 362 5.30 -2.49 -12.10
C LEU A 362 4.10 -3.24 -11.54
N VAL A 363 4.29 -3.92 -10.40
CA VAL A 363 3.20 -4.51 -9.61
C VAL A 363 3.22 -3.88 -8.23
N ILE A 364 2.11 -3.28 -7.84
CA ILE A 364 1.97 -2.62 -6.54
C ILE A 364 0.85 -3.30 -5.77
N GLY A 365 1.16 -3.74 -4.54
CA GLY A 365 0.19 -4.28 -3.61
C GLY A 365 -0.03 -3.36 -2.41
N VAL A 366 -1.28 -3.25 -1.99
CA VAL A 366 -1.71 -2.53 -0.79
C VAL A 366 -2.44 -3.50 0.10
N ARG A 367 -1.98 -3.69 1.33
CA ARG A 367 -2.62 -4.62 2.28
C ARG A 367 -4.04 -4.13 2.59
N LYS A 368 -4.99 -5.07 2.64
CA LYS A 368 -6.43 -4.76 2.71
C LYS A 368 -6.88 -4.01 3.96
N ASP A 369 -6.07 -3.98 5.00
CA ASP A 369 -6.31 -3.15 6.19
C ASP A 369 -5.91 -1.67 6.01
N GLN A 370 -5.17 -1.34 4.94
CA GLN A 370 -4.81 0.02 4.58
C GLN A 370 -5.99 0.71 3.90
N LYS A 371 -6.97 1.11 4.73
CA LYS A 371 -8.21 1.71 4.27
C LYS A 371 -7.95 2.99 3.47
N GLU A 372 -8.79 3.25 2.46
CA GLU A 372 -8.75 4.43 1.61
C GLU A 372 -7.49 4.55 0.69
N ILE A 373 -6.57 3.57 0.68
CA ILE A 373 -5.46 3.52 -0.27
C ILE A 373 -5.72 2.47 -1.34
N THR A 374 -5.56 2.87 -2.59
CA THR A 374 -5.63 1.95 -3.71
C THR A 374 -4.27 1.78 -4.37
N PRO A 375 -3.92 0.59 -4.88
CA PRO A 375 -2.64 0.41 -5.54
C PRO A 375 -2.49 1.25 -6.81
N LEU A 376 -3.60 1.60 -7.50
CA LEU A 376 -3.56 2.43 -8.70
C LEU A 376 -3.08 3.86 -8.44
N GLU A 377 -3.38 4.41 -7.26
CA GLU A 377 -2.96 5.76 -6.85
C GLU A 377 -1.47 5.87 -6.57
N LEU A 378 -0.80 4.73 -6.34
CA LEU A 378 0.62 4.67 -5.99
C LEU A 378 1.54 4.60 -7.21
N PHE A 379 0.99 4.38 -8.41
CA PHE A 379 1.79 4.45 -9.65
C PHE A 379 2.28 5.87 -9.90
N PRO A 380 3.44 6.04 -10.57
CA PRO A 380 3.94 7.35 -10.96
C PRO A 380 2.92 8.15 -11.78
N ASP A 381 2.96 9.48 -11.69
CA ASP A 381 2.14 10.36 -12.51
C ASP A 381 2.78 10.58 -13.88
N ARG A 382 1.96 10.65 -14.93
CA ARG A 382 2.43 11.01 -16.28
C ARG A 382 3.01 12.42 -16.28
N GLN A 383 4.15 12.58 -16.96
CA GLN A 383 4.87 13.83 -17.11
C GLN A 383 5.28 13.99 -18.58
N GLU A 384 5.67 15.21 -18.94
CA GLU A 384 6.21 15.47 -20.26
C GLU A 384 7.53 14.73 -20.51
N GLU A 385 7.73 14.25 -21.72
CA GLU A 385 8.95 13.59 -22.14
C GLU A 385 10.11 14.59 -22.15
N GLN A 386 11.29 14.14 -21.75
CA GLN A 386 12.53 14.93 -21.79
C GLN A 386 13.41 14.46 -22.92
N THR A 387 13.82 15.39 -23.79
CA THR A 387 14.76 15.10 -24.87
C THR A 387 16.18 14.90 -24.35
N LEU A 388 17.02 14.27 -25.16
CA LEU A 388 18.45 14.10 -24.83
C LEU A 388 19.12 15.46 -24.64
N ARG A 389 18.79 16.47 -25.48
CA ARG A 389 19.29 17.83 -25.35
C ARG A 389 18.95 18.46 -23.99
N GLN A 390 17.72 18.31 -23.54
CA GLN A 390 17.32 18.81 -22.22
C GLN A 390 18.06 18.11 -21.08
N THR A 391 18.40 16.82 -21.26
CA THR A 391 19.01 15.98 -20.23
C THR A 391 20.51 16.22 -20.10
N ILE A 392 21.27 16.24 -21.21
CA ILE A 392 22.74 16.26 -21.19
C ILE A 392 23.34 17.43 -21.97
N GLY A 393 22.57 18.21 -22.73
CA GLY A 393 23.09 19.28 -23.62
C GLY A 393 23.77 20.44 -22.89
N HIS A 394 23.77 20.47 -21.56
CA HIS A 394 24.47 21.43 -20.73
C HIS A 394 25.92 20.98 -20.37
N LEU A 395 26.26 19.70 -20.62
CA LEU A 395 27.60 19.17 -20.36
C LEU A 395 28.57 19.57 -21.49
N PRO A 396 29.85 19.76 -21.18
CA PRO A 396 30.84 20.07 -22.19
C PRO A 396 31.08 18.89 -23.14
N HIS A 397 31.53 19.18 -24.34
CA HIS A 397 31.96 18.18 -25.30
C HIS A 397 33.27 17.52 -24.86
N LEU A 398 33.43 16.22 -25.17
CA LEU A 398 34.67 15.46 -24.98
C LEU A 398 35.19 15.06 -26.35
N HIS A 399 36.40 15.53 -26.68
CA HIS A 399 36.97 15.39 -28.03
C HIS A 399 38.12 14.40 -28.10
N THR A 400 38.85 14.26 -27.00
CA THR A 400 40.04 13.41 -26.96
C THR A 400 39.70 12.01 -26.46
N MET A 401 40.25 11.00 -27.12
CA MET A 401 40.05 9.59 -26.75
C MET A 401 40.40 9.33 -25.27
N GLY A 402 39.40 8.92 -24.48
CA GLY A 402 39.55 8.65 -23.05
C GLY A 402 39.65 9.93 -22.18
N GLU A 403 39.19 11.06 -22.71
CA GLU A 403 39.14 12.34 -22.00
C GLU A 403 38.31 12.24 -20.72
N ILE A 404 38.80 12.91 -19.69
CA ILE A 404 38.08 13.06 -18.40
C ILE A 404 37.94 14.57 -18.18
N TRP A 405 36.72 15.05 -18.01
CA TRP A 405 36.46 16.43 -17.68
C TRP A 405 37.01 16.79 -16.28
N ASP A 406 37.77 17.87 -16.18
CA ASP A 406 38.46 18.24 -14.94
C ASP A 406 37.52 18.43 -13.75
N GLN A 407 36.27 18.94 -14.01
CA GLN A 407 35.31 19.25 -12.98
C GLN A 407 34.44 18.06 -12.60
N ASP A 408 34.44 16.95 -13.39
CA ASP A 408 33.64 15.75 -13.09
C ASP A 408 34.31 14.48 -13.63
N ILE A 409 34.88 13.70 -12.73
CA ILE A 409 35.54 12.42 -13.04
C ILE A 409 34.60 11.45 -13.80
N TYR A 410 33.29 11.49 -13.56
CA TYR A 410 32.32 10.62 -14.24
C TYR A 410 31.93 11.15 -15.63
N HIS A 411 32.27 12.41 -15.96
CA HIS A 411 32.12 12.87 -17.33
C HIS A 411 33.36 12.45 -18.14
N ALA A 412 33.40 11.14 -18.39
CA ALA A 412 34.50 10.45 -19.05
C ALA A 412 33.94 9.25 -19.83
N PHE A 413 34.68 8.81 -20.84
CA PHE A 413 34.35 7.61 -21.59
C PHE A 413 35.56 6.70 -21.76
N ARG A 414 35.29 5.40 -21.91
CA ARG A 414 36.33 4.39 -22.06
C ARG A 414 36.97 4.48 -23.45
N PRO A 415 38.30 4.47 -23.57
CA PRO A 415 38.98 4.39 -24.85
C PRO A 415 38.59 3.13 -25.63
N TYR A 416 38.47 3.26 -26.93
CA TYR A 416 38.30 2.16 -27.91
C TYR A 416 39.35 2.24 -29.01
N ALA A 417 39.43 1.21 -29.84
CA ALA A 417 40.46 1.17 -30.90
C ALA A 417 40.29 2.33 -31.90
N PRO A 418 41.37 3.04 -32.32
CA PRO A 418 41.26 4.22 -33.15
C PRO A 418 40.51 3.99 -34.49
N GLN A 419 40.59 2.79 -35.04
CA GLN A 419 39.83 2.42 -36.24
C GLN A 419 38.30 2.52 -36.05
N MET A 420 37.82 2.32 -34.87
CA MET A 420 36.39 2.40 -34.56
C MET A 420 35.84 3.82 -34.60
N GLU A 421 36.69 4.81 -34.34
CA GLU A 421 36.33 6.23 -34.47
C GLU A 421 36.01 6.58 -35.92
N ARG A 422 36.79 6.03 -36.89
CA ARG A 422 36.57 6.25 -38.31
C ARG A 422 35.20 5.70 -38.76
N TRP A 423 34.71 4.66 -38.13
CA TRP A 423 33.40 4.09 -38.50
C TRP A 423 32.24 5.03 -38.17
N ILE A 424 32.40 5.89 -37.12
CA ILE A 424 31.30 6.74 -36.61
C ILE A 424 31.52 8.23 -36.93
N GLU A 425 32.68 8.63 -37.45
CA GLU A 425 33.07 10.03 -37.67
C GLU A 425 32.09 10.76 -38.61
N ASN A 426 31.63 10.13 -39.69
CA ASN A 426 30.85 10.77 -40.73
C ASN A 426 29.31 10.48 -40.61
N ILE A 427 28.89 9.68 -39.69
CA ILE A 427 27.44 9.40 -39.54
C ILE A 427 26.75 10.56 -38.86
N THR A 428 25.53 10.87 -39.32
CA THR A 428 24.67 11.91 -38.73
C THR A 428 23.69 11.29 -37.75
N GLU A 429 22.92 12.11 -37.07
CA GLU A 429 21.86 11.65 -36.13
C GLU A 429 20.95 10.59 -36.77
N GLY A 430 20.80 9.47 -36.10
CA GLY A 430 19.95 8.33 -36.52
C GLY A 430 20.62 7.38 -37.52
N GLN A 431 21.79 7.74 -38.08
CA GLN A 431 22.53 6.84 -38.93
C GLN A 431 23.39 5.86 -38.15
N SER A 432 23.55 4.67 -38.68
CA SER A 432 24.45 3.64 -38.15
C SER A 432 25.76 3.63 -38.99
N ALA A 433 26.86 3.22 -38.37
CA ALA A 433 28.12 3.00 -39.10
C ALA A 433 28.01 1.93 -40.22
N PHE A 434 26.96 1.09 -40.19
CA PHE A 434 26.65 0.18 -41.29
C PHE A 434 26.04 0.86 -42.52
N ASP A 435 25.62 2.12 -42.40
CA ASP A 435 25.07 2.95 -43.46
C ASP A 435 26.11 3.78 -44.18
N ASN A 436 27.45 3.65 -43.85
CA ASN A 436 28.53 4.33 -44.53
C ASN A 436 28.65 3.86 -45.99
N GLU A 437 28.78 4.79 -46.91
CA GLU A 437 29.04 4.49 -48.34
C GLU A 437 30.47 3.98 -48.55
N ASP A 438 31.42 4.48 -47.77
CA ASP A 438 32.83 4.02 -47.80
C ASP A 438 32.94 2.69 -47.03
N THR A 439 33.23 1.61 -47.73
CA THR A 439 33.37 0.26 -47.15
C THR A 439 34.43 0.17 -46.05
N SER A 440 35.51 0.98 -46.14
CA SER A 440 36.53 1.04 -45.10
C SER A 440 36.03 1.58 -43.76
N ARG A 441 34.89 2.26 -43.74
CA ARG A 441 34.19 2.81 -42.57
C ARG A 441 33.05 1.96 -42.09
N ILE A 442 32.79 0.82 -42.69
CA ILE A 442 31.80 -0.17 -42.21
C ILE A 442 32.45 -0.98 -41.08
N PRO A 443 31.74 -1.24 -39.97
CA PRO A 443 32.28 -2.03 -38.86
C PRO A 443 32.75 -3.42 -39.33
N HIS A 444 34.04 -3.71 -39.11
CA HIS A 444 34.68 -4.95 -39.49
C HIS A 444 35.73 -5.41 -38.48
N HIS A 445 36.21 -6.60 -38.57
CA HIS A 445 37.40 -7.12 -37.92
C HIS A 445 38.28 -7.84 -38.91
N GLU A 446 39.58 -7.82 -38.67
CA GLU A 446 40.54 -8.53 -39.48
C GLU A 446 40.82 -9.89 -38.87
N LYS A 447 40.76 -10.94 -39.70
CA LYS A 447 41.10 -12.29 -39.34
C LYS A 447 41.92 -12.93 -40.46
N ASP A 448 43.10 -13.42 -40.13
CA ASP A 448 44.03 -14.06 -41.07
C ASP A 448 44.39 -13.18 -42.30
N GLY A 449 44.41 -11.85 -42.15
CA GLY A 449 44.66 -10.89 -43.23
C GLY A 449 43.45 -10.56 -44.09
N GLU A 450 42.28 -11.11 -43.79
CA GLU A 450 41.03 -10.81 -44.51
C GLU A 450 40.12 -9.90 -43.67
N ILE A 451 39.48 -8.93 -44.32
CA ILE A 451 38.47 -8.08 -43.72
C ILE A 451 37.12 -8.79 -43.67
N ILE A 452 36.62 -9.06 -42.46
CA ILE A 452 35.31 -9.65 -42.24
C ILE A 452 34.38 -8.58 -41.69
N PHE A 453 33.35 -8.24 -42.46
CA PHE A 453 32.35 -7.26 -42.00
C PHE A 453 31.48 -7.79 -40.85
N ASN A 454 31.24 -6.97 -39.84
CA ASN A 454 30.34 -7.33 -38.78
C ASN A 454 28.90 -7.39 -39.26
N GLN A 455 28.14 -8.33 -38.75
CA GLN A 455 26.72 -8.47 -39.14
C GLN A 455 25.84 -7.43 -38.41
N ARG A 456 25.00 -6.75 -39.18
CA ARG A 456 23.92 -5.88 -38.64
C ARG A 456 22.77 -6.78 -38.13
N LYS A 457 22.95 -7.41 -36.97
CA LYS A 457 21.93 -8.29 -36.39
C LYS A 457 20.70 -7.50 -35.87
N ASN A 458 20.90 -6.27 -35.36
CA ASN A 458 19.87 -5.36 -34.88
C ASN A 458 20.09 -3.98 -35.50
N GLY A 459 19.04 -3.26 -35.87
CA GLY A 459 19.11 -2.00 -36.59
C GLY A 459 19.74 -0.80 -35.84
N ASP A 460 20.07 -0.98 -34.57
CA ASP A 460 20.45 0.07 -33.61
C ASP A 460 21.91 0.01 -33.14
N LYS A 461 22.73 -0.90 -33.67
CA LYS A 461 24.17 -0.97 -33.40
C LYS A 461 24.93 0.11 -34.13
N TYR A 462 25.96 0.67 -33.47
CA TYR A 462 26.78 1.77 -34.00
C TYR A 462 25.93 2.96 -34.48
N THR A 463 24.77 3.24 -33.81
CA THR A 463 23.85 4.27 -34.26
C THR A 463 24.02 5.53 -33.43
N ARG A 464 24.20 6.66 -34.10
CA ARG A 464 24.30 7.99 -33.50
C ARG A 464 22.91 8.44 -33.05
N GLN A 465 22.83 8.92 -31.81
CA GLN A 465 21.56 9.31 -31.20
C GLN A 465 21.10 10.69 -31.69
N TYR A 466 19.85 11.04 -31.34
CA TYR A 466 19.21 12.29 -31.69
C TYR A 466 19.21 13.25 -30.49
N TRP A 467 19.55 14.51 -30.71
CA TRP A 467 19.42 15.52 -29.66
C TRP A 467 17.97 15.75 -29.22
N ASP A 468 17.06 15.82 -30.17
CA ASP A 468 15.68 16.27 -29.94
C ASP A 468 14.68 15.12 -29.83
N LYS A 469 15.18 13.94 -29.48
CA LYS A 469 14.37 12.77 -29.10
C LYS A 469 14.70 12.30 -27.69
N VAL A 470 13.77 11.55 -27.09
CA VAL A 470 14.00 10.88 -25.82
C VAL A 470 15.11 9.85 -25.98
N PRO A 471 16.11 9.82 -25.08
CA PRO A 471 17.14 8.78 -25.11
C PRO A 471 16.57 7.37 -25.06
N PRO A 472 17.20 6.40 -25.72
CA PRO A 472 16.78 5.00 -25.68
C PRO A 472 17.06 4.34 -24.31
N CYS A 473 16.66 3.07 -24.18
CA CYS A 473 16.94 2.28 -22.98
C CYS A 473 18.44 2.09 -22.77
N ILE A 474 18.88 2.36 -21.55
CA ILE A 474 20.28 2.10 -21.15
C ILE A 474 20.44 0.61 -20.88
N HIS A 475 21.39 -0.01 -21.60
CA HIS A 475 21.76 -1.41 -21.46
C HIS A 475 22.99 -1.60 -20.56
N THR A 476 23.27 -2.81 -20.14
CA THR A 476 24.41 -3.15 -19.27
C THR A 476 25.76 -2.93 -19.94
N ARG A 477 25.83 -3.02 -21.28
CA ARG A 477 27.02 -2.79 -22.09
C ARG A 477 26.93 -1.46 -22.84
N ASN A 478 26.69 -0.37 -22.08
CA ASN A 478 26.67 1.01 -22.62
C ASN A 478 28.08 1.62 -22.77
N ASP A 479 29.11 0.81 -22.59
CA ASP A 479 30.55 1.16 -22.69
C ASP A 479 31.14 0.97 -24.07
N ILE A 480 30.44 0.31 -25.01
CA ILE A 480 30.96 -0.04 -26.32
C ILE A 480 30.12 0.51 -27.46
N LEU A 481 30.74 0.92 -28.55
CA LEU A 481 30.08 1.44 -29.76
C LEU A 481 29.18 0.39 -30.46
N ALA A 482 29.59 -0.88 -30.38
CA ALA A 482 28.80 -2.01 -30.92
C ALA A 482 27.54 -2.36 -30.14
N SER A 483 27.28 -1.73 -29.02
CA SER A 483 26.04 -1.88 -28.26
C SER A 483 24.93 -1.05 -28.88
N GLN A 484 23.71 -1.28 -28.42
CA GLN A 484 22.51 -0.61 -28.93
C GLN A 484 22.47 0.86 -28.48
N ASN A 485 22.36 1.77 -29.45
CA ASN A 485 22.05 3.19 -29.22
C ASN A 485 23.02 3.91 -28.24
N THR A 486 24.32 3.71 -28.37
CA THR A 486 25.30 4.22 -27.40
C THR A 486 26.08 5.43 -27.88
N ILE A 487 25.99 5.85 -29.16
CA ILE A 487 26.82 6.91 -29.72
C ILE A 487 26.18 8.27 -29.43
N HIS A 488 27.02 9.18 -28.87
CA HIS A 488 26.63 10.55 -28.59
C HIS A 488 26.19 11.29 -29.88
N PRO A 489 25.21 12.19 -29.83
CA PRO A 489 24.69 12.87 -31.03
C PRO A 489 25.69 13.65 -31.84
N THR A 490 26.71 14.26 -31.22
CA THR A 490 27.70 15.09 -31.88
C THR A 490 29.12 14.51 -31.78
N ASP A 491 29.53 14.06 -30.59
CA ASP A 491 30.87 13.59 -30.32
C ASP A 491 31.07 12.15 -30.84
N ASN A 492 32.31 11.82 -31.31
CA ASN A 492 32.64 10.49 -31.80
C ASN A 492 32.94 9.51 -30.65
N ARG A 493 31.98 9.30 -29.76
CA ARG A 493 32.15 8.48 -28.56
C ARG A 493 30.83 7.86 -28.07
N VAL A 494 30.97 6.93 -27.17
CA VAL A 494 29.85 6.50 -26.35
C VAL A 494 29.51 7.56 -25.33
N PHE A 495 28.30 7.48 -24.75
CA PHE A 495 27.93 8.36 -23.64
C PHE A 495 28.88 8.19 -22.45
N SER A 496 29.20 9.31 -21.80
CA SER A 496 29.97 9.31 -20.55
C SER A 496 29.16 8.67 -19.40
N ILE A 497 29.87 8.31 -18.31
CA ILE A 497 29.17 7.78 -17.12
C ILE A 497 28.19 8.83 -16.59
N ARG A 498 28.57 10.11 -16.53
CA ARG A 498 27.70 11.21 -16.07
C ARG A 498 26.44 11.35 -16.93
N GLU A 499 26.58 11.31 -18.24
CA GLU A 499 25.45 11.37 -19.15
C GLU A 499 24.47 10.21 -18.92
N VAL A 500 24.99 8.98 -18.73
CA VAL A 500 24.17 7.80 -18.41
C VAL A 500 23.50 7.94 -17.02
N MET A 501 24.21 8.50 -16.01
CA MET A 501 23.61 8.79 -14.71
C MET A 501 22.44 9.75 -14.83
N LEU A 502 22.55 10.82 -15.62
CA LEU A 502 21.48 11.79 -15.85
C LEU A 502 20.27 11.13 -16.56
N MET A 503 20.51 10.31 -17.59
CA MET A 503 19.47 9.56 -18.30
C MET A 503 18.75 8.56 -17.39
N MET A 504 19.39 8.09 -16.31
CA MET A 504 18.83 7.20 -15.29
C MET A 504 18.35 7.94 -14.04
N SER A 505 18.29 9.28 -14.09
CA SER A 505 17.89 10.15 -12.99
C SER A 505 18.66 9.90 -11.68
N VAL A 506 19.91 9.44 -11.78
CA VAL A 506 20.79 9.25 -10.63
C VAL A 506 21.27 10.61 -10.14
N PRO A 507 21.07 10.97 -8.87
CA PRO A 507 21.46 12.27 -8.35
C PRO A 507 22.97 12.43 -8.29
N GLN A 508 23.44 13.69 -8.32
CA GLN A 508 24.86 14.01 -8.35
C GLN A 508 25.61 13.54 -7.09
N GLU A 509 24.94 13.56 -5.95
CA GLU A 509 25.45 13.14 -4.65
C GLU A 509 25.55 11.62 -4.48
N PHE A 510 25.19 10.83 -5.48
CA PHE A 510 25.27 9.37 -5.41
C PHE A 510 26.73 8.90 -5.49
N GLU A 511 27.18 8.18 -4.45
CA GLU A 511 28.58 7.74 -4.30
C GLU A 511 28.77 6.32 -4.85
N TRP A 512 29.79 6.14 -5.69
CA TRP A 512 30.15 4.85 -6.29
C TRP A 512 31.29 4.12 -5.56
N SER A 513 31.99 4.81 -4.66
CA SER A 513 33.14 4.26 -3.94
C SER A 513 33.18 4.75 -2.49
N ALA A 514 34.09 4.17 -1.70
CA ALA A 514 34.40 4.65 -0.36
C ALA A 514 35.05 6.03 -0.34
N ILE A 515 35.68 6.45 -1.45
CA ILE A 515 36.24 7.78 -1.60
C ILE A 515 35.12 8.70 -2.07
N PRO A 516 34.79 9.76 -1.32
CA PRO A 516 33.77 10.71 -1.72
C PRO A 516 34.02 11.33 -3.10
N TYR A 517 32.96 11.64 -3.82
CA TYR A 517 33.02 12.23 -5.14
C TYR A 517 33.93 13.48 -5.21
N THR A 518 33.82 14.35 -4.20
CA THR A 518 34.65 15.56 -4.12
C THR A 518 36.15 15.25 -4.07
N GLN A 519 36.56 14.23 -3.33
CA GLN A 519 37.95 13.77 -3.26
C GLN A 519 38.39 13.05 -4.53
N LEU A 520 37.52 12.18 -5.10
CA LEU A 520 37.80 11.54 -6.38
C LEU A 520 38.04 12.57 -7.49
N ASN A 521 37.26 13.63 -7.47
CA ASN A 521 37.36 14.68 -8.48
C ASN A 521 38.62 15.55 -8.33
N ALA A 522 39.15 15.62 -7.13
CA ALA A 522 40.39 16.32 -6.84
C ALA A 522 41.68 15.51 -7.14
N LEU A 523 41.55 14.22 -7.50
CA LEU A 523 42.72 13.39 -7.81
C LEU A 523 43.49 13.85 -9.04
N PRO A 524 44.84 13.63 -9.11
CA PRO A 524 45.60 13.78 -10.34
C PRO A 524 45.04 12.94 -11.48
N LEU A 525 45.22 13.38 -12.73
CA LEU A 525 44.68 12.73 -13.93
C LEU A 525 44.99 11.23 -14.01
N GLU A 526 46.25 10.86 -13.71
CA GLU A 526 46.69 9.46 -13.73
C GLU A 526 45.91 8.57 -12.73
N GLU A 527 45.61 9.12 -11.57
CA GLU A 527 44.85 8.41 -10.54
C GLU A 527 43.37 8.33 -10.91
N LYS A 528 42.79 9.38 -11.49
CA LYS A 528 41.45 9.35 -12.08
C LYS A 528 41.34 8.27 -13.15
N GLN A 529 42.30 8.18 -14.06
CA GLN A 529 42.37 7.15 -15.12
C GLN A 529 42.47 5.74 -14.52
N ARG A 530 43.28 5.55 -13.47
CA ARG A 530 43.46 4.26 -12.78
C ARG A 530 42.14 3.84 -12.11
N TYR A 531 41.46 4.78 -11.45
CA TYR A 531 40.16 4.53 -10.84
C TYR A 531 39.11 4.12 -11.89
N LEU A 532 38.95 4.89 -12.95
CA LEU A 532 37.98 4.60 -14.01
C LEU A 532 38.29 3.28 -14.74
N LYS A 533 39.57 2.96 -15.00
CA LYS A 533 39.95 1.67 -15.59
C LYS A 533 39.43 0.48 -14.77
N LYS A 534 39.37 0.62 -13.45
CA LYS A 534 38.87 -0.40 -12.53
C LYS A 534 37.35 -0.41 -12.44
N GLU A 535 36.70 0.74 -12.36
CA GLU A 535 35.31 0.85 -11.93
C GLU A 535 34.31 1.17 -13.06
N ASP A 536 34.75 1.67 -14.24
CA ASP A 536 33.87 2.10 -15.34
C ASP A 536 32.83 1.04 -15.72
N ILE A 537 33.28 -0.20 -15.98
CA ILE A 537 32.36 -1.28 -16.39
C ILE A 537 31.39 -1.61 -15.25
N ASN A 538 31.85 -1.61 -14.01
CA ASN A 538 31.03 -1.90 -12.84
C ASN A 538 29.91 -0.89 -12.64
N ILE A 539 30.24 0.40 -12.79
CA ILE A 539 29.29 1.52 -12.69
C ILE A 539 28.27 1.41 -13.82
N ARG A 540 28.72 1.27 -15.07
CA ARG A 540 27.86 1.21 -16.26
C ARG A 540 26.92 0.00 -16.25
N GLN A 541 27.38 -1.15 -15.80
CA GLN A 541 26.56 -2.35 -15.64
C GLN A 541 25.49 -2.11 -14.60
N SER A 542 25.84 -1.53 -13.46
CA SER A 542 24.90 -1.21 -12.38
C SER A 542 23.83 -0.21 -12.86
N LEU A 543 24.21 0.79 -13.68
CA LEU A 543 23.29 1.75 -14.29
C LEU A 543 22.31 1.05 -15.26
N GLY A 544 22.81 0.14 -16.12
CA GLY A 544 21.97 -0.59 -17.08
C GLY A 544 20.99 -1.56 -16.46
N GLU A 545 21.30 -2.11 -15.27
CA GLU A 545 20.42 -3.01 -14.53
C GLU A 545 19.40 -2.27 -13.64
N ALA A 546 19.67 -1.02 -13.30
CA ALA A 546 18.91 -0.27 -12.31
C ALA A 546 17.50 0.11 -12.76
N VAL A 547 16.63 0.30 -11.78
CA VAL A 547 15.44 1.15 -11.91
C VAL A 547 15.87 2.61 -11.77
N PRO A 548 15.39 3.53 -12.63
CA PRO A 548 15.68 4.96 -12.46
C PRO A 548 15.22 5.47 -11.10
N THR A 549 16.06 6.27 -10.43
CA THR A 549 15.80 6.80 -9.09
C THR A 549 14.49 7.56 -9.02
N PHE A 550 14.18 8.37 -10.04
CA PHE A 550 13.01 9.23 -10.08
C PHE A 550 11.67 8.44 -10.04
N ILE A 551 11.62 7.25 -10.65
CA ILE A 551 10.42 6.39 -10.65
C ILE A 551 10.10 5.91 -9.24
N PHE A 552 11.08 5.35 -8.54
CA PHE A 552 10.87 4.89 -7.18
C PHE A 552 10.68 6.04 -6.18
N ARG A 553 11.27 7.21 -6.45
CA ARG A 553 11.00 8.42 -5.68
C ARG A 553 9.53 8.83 -5.76
N GLN A 554 8.91 8.81 -6.96
CA GLN A 554 7.49 9.12 -7.12
C GLN A 554 6.61 8.11 -6.37
N ILE A 555 6.91 6.80 -6.44
CA ILE A 555 6.17 5.76 -5.70
C ILE A 555 6.29 6.01 -4.19
N ALA A 556 7.49 6.26 -3.69
CA ALA A 556 7.74 6.57 -2.28
C ALA A 556 6.98 7.81 -1.82
N TYR A 557 7.04 8.90 -2.61
CA TYR A 557 6.29 10.13 -2.34
C TYR A 557 4.79 9.86 -2.23
N LYS A 558 4.22 9.08 -3.16
CA LYS A 558 2.79 8.75 -3.14
C LYS A 558 2.40 7.89 -1.94
N ILE A 559 3.18 6.87 -1.60
CA ILE A 559 2.96 6.07 -0.39
C ILE A 559 2.98 6.98 0.85
N ARG A 560 4.02 7.80 1.00
CA ARG A 560 4.15 8.73 2.13
C ARG A 560 2.98 9.71 2.21
N SER A 561 2.61 10.31 1.07
CA SER A 561 1.51 11.27 1.01
C SER A 561 0.18 10.61 1.37
N LYS A 562 -0.11 9.42 0.83
CA LYS A 562 -1.35 8.70 1.11
C LYS A 562 -1.45 8.25 2.56
N VAL A 563 -0.40 7.67 3.11
CA VAL A 563 -0.34 7.33 4.55
C VAL A 563 -0.56 8.57 5.41
N ALA A 564 -0.04 9.72 4.96
CA ALA A 564 -0.24 11.01 5.64
C ALA A 564 -1.67 11.54 5.52
N GLU A 565 -2.34 11.34 4.38
CA GLU A 565 -3.70 11.82 4.14
C GLU A 565 -4.77 11.07 4.94
N ILE A 566 -4.55 9.79 5.26
CA ILE A 566 -5.54 8.89 5.88
C ILE A 566 -5.75 9.16 7.37
N GLY A 567 -4.93 9.99 7.98
CA GLY A 567 -4.92 10.24 9.42
C GLY A 567 -6.15 10.94 10.03
N LEU A 568 -7.26 11.17 9.28
CA LEU A 568 -8.49 11.68 9.89
C LEU A 568 -9.30 10.52 10.47
N SER A 569 -9.29 10.41 11.80
CA SER A 569 -10.19 9.54 12.56
C SER A 569 -11.64 10.03 12.45
N GLU A 570 -12.60 9.16 12.78
CA GLU A 570 -14.02 9.57 12.84
C GLU A 570 -14.24 10.70 13.84
N GLN A 571 -13.53 10.68 14.95
CA GLN A 571 -13.57 11.75 15.96
C GLN A 571 -13.09 13.09 15.40
N GLU A 572 -12.02 13.10 14.59
CA GLU A 572 -11.53 14.31 13.94
C GLU A 572 -12.52 14.81 12.87
N ILE A 573 -13.15 13.92 12.11
CA ILE A 573 -14.19 14.29 11.13
C ILE A 573 -15.40 14.89 11.85
N THR A 574 -15.90 14.25 12.90
CA THR A 574 -16.99 14.76 13.72
C THR A 574 -16.62 16.14 14.30
N SER A 575 -15.41 16.27 14.84
CA SER A 575 -14.91 17.57 15.33
C SER A 575 -14.84 18.65 14.23
N ILE A 576 -14.50 18.28 12.99
CA ILE A 576 -14.51 19.23 11.85
C ILE A 576 -15.94 19.65 11.53
N ILE A 577 -16.88 18.71 11.50
CA ILE A 577 -18.29 18.94 11.22
C ILE A 577 -18.89 19.87 12.27
N ASP A 578 -18.69 19.57 13.55
CA ASP A 578 -19.23 20.33 14.68
C ASP A 578 -18.65 21.75 14.75
N LYS A 579 -17.31 21.88 14.62
CA LYS A 579 -16.64 23.19 14.67
C LYS A 579 -17.01 24.15 13.55
N ASN A 580 -17.43 23.61 12.39
CA ASN A 580 -17.73 24.41 11.22
C ASN A 580 -19.22 24.41 10.88
N ASP A 581 -20.06 23.79 11.69
CA ASP A 581 -21.53 23.67 11.50
C ASP A 581 -21.87 23.13 10.09
N LEU A 582 -21.24 22.00 9.72
CA LEU A 582 -21.33 21.45 8.37
C LEU A 582 -22.60 20.62 8.13
N THR A 583 -23.51 20.52 9.08
CA THR A 583 -24.80 19.83 8.91
C THR A 583 -25.75 20.60 7.97
N ASP A 584 -25.54 21.91 7.81
CA ASP A 584 -26.20 22.71 6.80
C ASP A 584 -25.51 22.60 5.43
N THR A 585 -26.26 22.23 4.38
CA THR A 585 -25.73 22.02 3.03
C THR A 585 -25.03 23.25 2.47
N SER A 586 -25.53 24.47 2.72
CA SER A 586 -24.92 25.69 2.18
C SER A 586 -23.55 25.98 2.82
N THR A 587 -23.44 25.73 4.11
CA THR A 587 -22.19 25.85 4.88
C THR A 587 -21.20 24.78 4.45
N LEU A 588 -21.64 23.54 4.27
CA LEU A 588 -20.82 22.43 3.76
C LEU A 588 -20.28 22.73 2.36
N LEU A 589 -21.09 23.25 1.45
CA LEU A 589 -20.66 23.65 0.11
C LEU A 589 -19.59 24.76 0.16
N LYS A 590 -19.75 25.76 1.02
CA LYS A 590 -18.73 26.80 1.23
C LYS A 590 -17.44 26.21 1.77
N TYR A 591 -17.55 25.28 2.73
CA TYR A 591 -16.40 24.59 3.30
C TYR A 591 -15.62 23.79 2.25
N VAL A 592 -16.31 22.98 1.45
CA VAL A 592 -15.72 22.20 0.35
C VAL A 592 -14.98 23.09 -0.64
N ARG A 593 -15.60 24.19 -1.09
CA ARG A 593 -14.98 25.18 -2.01
C ARG A 593 -13.69 25.79 -1.45
N LYS A 594 -13.66 26.11 -0.16
CA LYS A 594 -12.51 26.72 0.50
C LYS A 594 -11.37 25.72 0.74
N ASN A 595 -11.68 24.45 0.93
CA ASN A 595 -10.74 23.44 1.37
C ASN A 595 -10.38 22.40 0.31
N LYS A 596 -10.40 22.74 -0.99
CA LYS A 596 -10.06 21.81 -2.10
C LYS A 596 -8.71 21.10 -1.92
N LYS A 597 -7.76 21.72 -1.23
CA LYS A 597 -6.43 21.12 -0.92
C LYS A 597 -6.50 19.89 -0.02
N LEU A 598 -7.63 19.62 0.65
CA LEU A 598 -7.82 18.39 1.42
C LEU A 598 -7.92 17.13 0.54
N GLY A 599 -8.15 17.30 -0.76
CA GLY A 599 -8.30 16.21 -1.71
C GLY A 599 -9.66 15.52 -1.66
N PHE A 600 -9.92 14.69 -2.70
CA PHE A 600 -11.21 14.04 -2.90
C PHE A 600 -11.66 13.21 -1.70
N VAL A 601 -10.80 12.30 -1.24
CA VAL A 601 -11.14 11.31 -0.18
C VAL A 601 -11.62 11.98 1.10
N ARG A 602 -10.88 13.00 1.56
CA ARG A 602 -11.25 13.73 2.80
C ARG A 602 -12.52 14.53 2.63
N LEU A 603 -12.68 15.23 1.51
CA LEU A 603 -13.87 16.03 1.26
C LEU A 603 -15.11 15.16 1.09
N ALA A 604 -15.02 14.05 0.36
CA ALA A 604 -16.09 13.08 0.21
C ALA A 604 -16.50 12.49 1.56
N LYS A 605 -15.54 12.12 2.39
CA LYS A 605 -15.80 11.58 3.72
C LYS A 605 -16.47 12.60 4.65
N ILE A 606 -15.98 13.84 4.68
CA ILE A 606 -16.62 14.93 5.45
C ILE A 606 -18.06 15.16 4.97
N ALA A 607 -18.28 15.23 3.64
CA ALA A 607 -19.59 15.46 3.08
C ALA A 607 -20.60 14.35 3.41
N GLU A 608 -20.18 13.08 3.33
CA GLU A 608 -21.04 11.95 3.69
C GLU A 608 -21.36 11.90 5.20
N TYR A 609 -20.39 12.19 6.06
CA TYR A 609 -20.60 12.20 7.50
C TYR A 609 -21.42 13.42 7.96
N ALA A 610 -21.36 14.54 7.23
CA ALA A 610 -22.16 15.73 7.51
C ALA A 610 -23.63 15.59 7.04
N ASN A 611 -23.93 14.60 6.17
CA ASN A 611 -25.28 14.39 5.66
C ASN A 611 -26.23 13.94 6.78
N SER A 612 -27.13 14.83 7.21
CA SER A 612 -28.12 14.56 8.24
C SER A 612 -29.15 13.48 7.87
N MET A 613 -29.36 13.24 6.56
CA MET A 613 -30.30 12.24 6.03
C MET A 613 -29.66 10.83 5.94
N ARG A 614 -28.42 10.65 6.37
CA ARG A 614 -27.65 9.43 6.20
C ARG A 614 -28.35 8.18 6.76
N GLU A 615 -28.92 8.28 7.93
CA GLU A 615 -29.62 7.15 8.57
C GLU A 615 -30.96 6.84 7.89
N GLU A 616 -31.69 7.86 7.46
CA GLU A 616 -32.99 7.72 6.80
C GLU A 616 -32.87 7.16 5.39
N THR A 617 -31.84 7.56 4.64
CA THR A 617 -31.60 7.10 3.27
C THR A 617 -30.75 5.83 3.19
N ALA A 618 -30.20 5.36 4.33
CA ALA A 618 -29.22 4.28 4.38
C ALA A 618 -28.05 4.46 3.38
N ALA A 619 -27.64 5.72 3.19
CA ALA A 619 -26.51 6.09 2.34
C ALA A 619 -25.23 6.01 3.17
N TYR A 620 -24.36 5.08 2.83
CA TYR A 620 -23.13 4.82 3.57
C TYR A 620 -21.92 5.16 2.72
N TYR A 621 -20.96 5.87 3.33
CA TYR A 621 -19.67 6.17 2.69
C TYR A 621 -18.97 4.89 2.24
N THR A 622 -18.62 4.82 0.96
CA THR A 622 -17.89 3.70 0.38
C THR A 622 -16.42 4.07 0.29
N GLY A 623 -15.56 3.42 1.09
CA GLY A 623 -14.13 3.65 1.10
C GLY A 623 -13.47 3.38 -0.25
N GLN A 624 -12.39 4.10 -0.56
CA GLN A 624 -11.69 3.95 -1.84
C GLN A 624 -11.14 2.53 -2.04
N ASP A 625 -10.70 1.86 -0.96
CA ASP A 625 -10.27 0.45 -0.97
C ASP A 625 -11.41 -0.50 -1.39
N ILE A 626 -12.64 -0.23 -0.97
CA ILE A 626 -13.84 -0.99 -1.36
C ILE A 626 -14.21 -0.69 -2.81
N CYS A 627 -14.22 0.59 -3.22
CA CYS A 627 -14.46 0.97 -4.61
C CYS A 627 -13.46 0.29 -5.55
N TYR A 628 -12.18 0.27 -5.17
CA TYR A 628 -11.15 -0.41 -5.93
C TYR A 628 -11.39 -1.93 -6.02
N ALA A 629 -11.74 -2.58 -4.90
CA ALA A 629 -12.03 -4.01 -4.89
C ALA A 629 -13.16 -4.42 -5.84
N VAL A 630 -14.11 -3.52 -6.09
CA VAL A 630 -15.17 -3.69 -7.08
C VAL A 630 -14.67 -3.41 -8.49
N VAL A 631 -14.03 -2.24 -8.69
CA VAL A 631 -13.62 -1.74 -10.01
C VAL A 631 -12.53 -2.63 -10.64
N LYS A 632 -11.61 -3.22 -9.84
CA LYS A 632 -10.59 -4.14 -10.36
C LYS A 632 -11.16 -5.36 -11.08
N ASN A 633 -12.35 -5.81 -10.68
CA ASN A 633 -13.05 -6.97 -11.25
C ASN A 633 -13.90 -6.65 -12.49
N LEU A 634 -13.97 -5.38 -12.89
CA LEU A 634 -14.58 -4.98 -14.16
C LEU A 634 -13.65 -5.36 -15.33
N PRO A 635 -14.20 -5.69 -16.53
CA PRO A 635 -13.38 -6.05 -17.67
C PRO A 635 -12.51 -4.91 -18.16
N ASP A 636 -11.37 -5.24 -18.75
CA ASP A 636 -10.53 -4.30 -19.47
C ASP A 636 -11.08 -4.09 -20.89
N TYR A 637 -10.87 -2.89 -21.44
CA TYR A 637 -11.31 -2.53 -22.79
C TYR A 637 -10.13 -1.99 -23.61
N PRO A 638 -10.18 -2.14 -24.96
CA PRO A 638 -9.17 -1.58 -25.85
C PRO A 638 -9.08 -0.06 -25.76
N ASP A 639 -7.91 0.50 -26.00
CA ASP A 639 -7.67 1.96 -25.97
C ASP A 639 -8.55 2.72 -26.97
N SER A 640 -8.97 2.11 -28.08
CA SER A 640 -9.87 2.70 -29.07
C SER A 640 -11.34 2.74 -28.65
N LYS A 641 -11.72 2.15 -27.49
CA LYS A 641 -13.12 2.03 -27.04
C LYS A 641 -13.65 3.37 -26.56
N VAL A 642 -14.86 3.72 -27.00
CA VAL A 642 -15.73 4.68 -26.33
C VAL A 642 -16.57 3.90 -25.32
N LEU A 643 -16.37 4.17 -24.04
CA LEU A 643 -16.96 3.39 -22.95
C LEU A 643 -18.08 4.18 -22.27
N HIS A 644 -19.25 3.55 -22.10
CA HIS A 644 -20.40 4.14 -21.42
C HIS A 644 -20.67 3.45 -20.08
N ILE A 645 -20.59 4.21 -18.99
CA ILE A 645 -20.80 3.71 -17.61
C ILE A 645 -22.00 4.43 -16.99
N LEU A 646 -22.79 3.72 -16.19
CA LEU A 646 -23.82 4.26 -15.32
C LEU A 646 -23.47 4.03 -13.87
N GLU A 647 -23.47 5.08 -13.05
CA GLU A 647 -23.46 5.03 -11.59
C GLU A 647 -24.86 5.43 -11.09
N PRO A 648 -25.72 4.46 -10.71
CA PRO A 648 -27.16 4.67 -10.57
C PRO A 648 -27.59 5.29 -9.23
N ALA A 649 -26.72 5.41 -8.25
CA ALA A 649 -26.91 6.07 -6.95
C ALA A 649 -25.56 6.56 -6.46
N THR A 650 -25.15 7.73 -7.00
CA THR A 650 -23.74 8.15 -6.94
C THR A 650 -23.31 8.74 -5.61
N GLY A 651 -24.25 9.33 -4.83
CA GLY A 651 -23.88 10.09 -3.63
C GLY A 651 -22.85 11.18 -3.95
N VAL A 652 -21.70 11.13 -3.28
CA VAL A 652 -20.57 12.04 -3.53
C VAL A 652 -19.56 11.49 -4.56
N GLY A 653 -19.88 10.39 -5.28
CA GLY A 653 -19.11 9.87 -6.41
C GLY A 653 -17.88 9.05 -6.02
N ASN A 654 -17.95 8.25 -4.97
CA ASN A 654 -16.80 7.50 -4.45
C ASN A 654 -16.16 6.52 -5.46
N PHE A 655 -16.91 6.01 -6.45
CA PHE A 655 -16.39 5.14 -7.51
C PHE A 655 -15.58 5.87 -8.57
N LEU A 656 -15.81 7.16 -8.79
CA LEU A 656 -15.25 7.92 -9.90
C LEU A 656 -13.72 7.92 -9.94
N PRO A 657 -12.98 8.16 -8.85
CA PRO A 657 -11.52 8.11 -8.90
C PRO A 657 -10.96 6.77 -9.38
N SER A 658 -11.53 5.66 -8.90
CA SER A 658 -11.12 4.31 -9.32
C SER A 658 -11.48 4.01 -10.79
N LEU A 659 -12.63 4.47 -11.26
CA LEU A 659 -13.05 4.35 -12.68
C LEU A 659 -12.14 5.17 -13.60
N PHE A 660 -11.81 6.42 -13.23
CA PHE A 660 -10.89 7.27 -13.99
C PHE A 660 -9.51 6.62 -14.16
N MET A 661 -8.99 6.01 -13.08
CA MET A 661 -7.69 5.36 -13.11
C MET A 661 -7.71 4.04 -13.90
N LYS A 662 -8.77 3.24 -13.76
CA LYS A 662 -8.89 1.97 -14.49
C LYS A 662 -8.99 2.20 -16.00
N TYR A 663 -9.80 3.16 -16.41
CA TYR A 663 -10.09 3.43 -17.82
C TYR A 663 -9.38 4.69 -18.36
N ALA A 664 -8.22 5.01 -17.79
CA ALA A 664 -7.43 6.19 -18.21
C ALA A 664 -6.97 6.13 -19.68
N ASN A 665 -6.89 4.95 -20.28
CA ASN A 665 -6.37 4.74 -21.63
C ASN A 665 -7.46 4.60 -22.70
N VAL A 666 -8.76 4.46 -22.35
CA VAL A 666 -9.81 4.36 -23.37
C VAL A 666 -9.97 5.69 -24.12
N ALA A 667 -10.42 5.62 -25.37
CA ALA A 667 -10.56 6.81 -26.22
C ALA A 667 -11.45 7.87 -25.58
N GLU A 668 -12.63 7.49 -25.12
CA GLU A 668 -13.52 8.34 -24.35
C GLU A 668 -14.23 7.52 -23.25
N LEU A 669 -14.35 8.12 -22.09
CA LEU A 669 -15.07 7.57 -20.94
C LEU A 669 -16.27 8.43 -20.60
N HIS A 670 -17.44 8.00 -20.99
CA HIS A 670 -18.70 8.66 -20.68
C HIS A 670 -19.34 8.04 -19.43
N ILE A 671 -19.55 8.82 -18.39
CA ILE A 671 -20.19 8.34 -17.16
C ILE A 671 -21.43 9.18 -16.86
N ASP A 672 -22.58 8.52 -16.85
CA ASP A 672 -23.81 9.09 -16.32
C ASP A 672 -23.86 8.82 -14.81
N VAL A 673 -23.87 9.88 -13.99
CA VAL A 673 -23.97 9.83 -12.53
C VAL A 673 -25.34 10.32 -12.11
N ILE A 674 -26.07 9.48 -11.41
CA ILE A 674 -27.47 9.75 -11.02
C ILE A 674 -27.59 9.72 -9.50
N ASP A 675 -28.28 10.72 -8.96
CA ASP A 675 -28.73 10.71 -7.58
C ASP A 675 -30.10 11.38 -7.46
N ILE A 676 -30.95 10.89 -6.58
CA ILE A 676 -32.25 11.48 -6.30
C ILE A 676 -32.12 12.78 -5.50
N ASN A 677 -31.04 12.89 -4.69
CA ASN A 677 -30.77 14.08 -3.89
C ASN A 677 -29.99 15.13 -4.69
N PRO A 678 -30.55 16.33 -4.94
CA PRO A 678 -29.86 17.39 -5.67
C PRO A 678 -28.62 17.93 -4.96
N ASP A 679 -28.59 17.88 -3.62
CA ASP A 679 -27.46 18.32 -2.84
C ASP A 679 -26.25 17.40 -3.04
N SER A 680 -26.46 16.08 -3.15
CA SER A 680 -25.42 15.11 -3.47
C SER A 680 -24.75 15.43 -4.82
N ILE A 681 -25.54 15.72 -5.84
CA ILE A 681 -25.02 16.11 -7.17
C ILE A 681 -24.20 17.41 -7.09
N THR A 682 -24.70 18.41 -6.37
CA THR A 682 -24.01 19.70 -6.21
C THR A 682 -22.70 19.54 -5.43
N LEU A 683 -22.70 18.76 -4.36
CA LEU A 683 -21.49 18.44 -3.58
C LEU A 683 -20.47 17.67 -4.42
N LEU A 684 -20.92 16.66 -5.17
CA LEU A 684 -20.08 15.89 -6.08
C LEU A 684 -19.36 16.80 -7.09
N GLN A 685 -20.08 17.72 -7.73
CA GLN A 685 -19.51 18.69 -8.68
C GLN A 685 -18.42 19.56 -8.03
N GLN A 686 -18.58 19.95 -6.75
CA GLN A 686 -17.58 20.74 -6.04
C GLN A 686 -16.37 19.90 -5.59
N ILE A 687 -16.60 18.68 -5.11
CA ILE A 687 -15.53 17.78 -4.66
C ILE A 687 -14.63 17.37 -5.82
N LEU A 688 -15.19 17.11 -7.00
CA LEU A 688 -14.44 16.78 -8.22
C LEU A 688 -13.43 17.86 -8.63
N GLN A 689 -13.62 19.12 -8.23
CA GLN A 689 -12.65 20.19 -8.47
C GLN A 689 -11.36 20.06 -7.63
N SER A 690 -11.31 19.09 -6.69
CA SER A 690 -10.14 18.82 -5.86
C SER A 690 -9.17 17.81 -6.48
N ILE A 691 -9.53 17.20 -7.61
CA ILE A 691 -8.68 16.22 -8.32
C ILE A 691 -8.44 16.67 -9.78
N PRO A 692 -7.29 16.25 -10.37
CA PRO A 692 -7.08 16.44 -11.80
C PRO A 692 -8.15 15.71 -12.61
N PHE A 693 -8.82 16.41 -13.53
CA PHE A 693 -9.85 15.82 -14.35
C PHE A 693 -9.24 15.22 -15.63
N PRO A 694 -9.38 13.91 -15.89
CA PRO A 694 -8.77 13.28 -17.06
C PRO A 694 -9.39 13.80 -18.37
N LYS A 695 -8.57 14.03 -19.38
CA LYS A 695 -9.00 14.61 -20.67
C LYS A 695 -10.02 13.76 -21.43
N ASN A 696 -9.96 12.45 -21.28
CA ASN A 696 -10.85 11.49 -21.94
C ASN A 696 -12.21 11.28 -21.23
N VAL A 697 -12.43 11.90 -20.06
CA VAL A 697 -13.65 11.71 -19.26
C VAL A 697 -14.72 12.74 -19.61
N ARG A 698 -15.95 12.28 -19.73
CA ARG A 698 -17.17 13.07 -19.89
C ARG A 698 -18.16 12.66 -18.83
N LEU A 699 -18.52 13.53 -17.90
CA LEU A 699 -19.51 13.28 -16.86
C LEU A 699 -20.84 13.97 -17.24
N ASN A 700 -21.92 13.21 -17.08
CA ASN A 700 -23.27 13.73 -17.18
C ASN A 700 -23.96 13.58 -15.81
N PHE A 701 -24.36 14.71 -15.22
CA PHE A 701 -24.97 14.75 -13.89
C PHE A 701 -26.49 14.78 -14.02
N ILE A 702 -27.16 13.79 -13.41
CA ILE A 702 -28.60 13.60 -13.53
C ILE A 702 -29.22 13.58 -12.15
N ASN A 703 -30.06 14.55 -11.84
CA ASN A 703 -30.83 14.54 -10.61
C ASN A 703 -32.24 13.98 -10.87
N LYS A 704 -32.39 12.66 -10.70
CA LYS A 704 -33.66 11.94 -10.93
C LYS A 704 -33.67 10.62 -10.13
N ASP A 705 -34.87 10.04 -9.97
CA ASP A 705 -35.04 8.68 -9.47
C ASP A 705 -34.67 7.66 -10.55
N THR A 706 -33.59 6.92 -10.31
CA THR A 706 -33.06 5.89 -11.23
C THR A 706 -34.07 4.80 -11.54
N LEU A 707 -34.89 4.39 -10.58
CA LEU A 707 -35.83 3.28 -10.76
C LEU A 707 -37.00 3.68 -11.65
N LEU A 708 -37.42 4.93 -11.64
CA LEU A 708 -38.51 5.47 -12.43
C LEU A 708 -38.06 6.11 -13.76
N GLN A 709 -36.74 6.39 -13.87
CA GLN A 709 -36.16 7.00 -15.06
C GLN A 709 -36.17 6.03 -16.24
N ARG A 710 -36.55 6.53 -17.44
CA ARG A 710 -36.36 5.86 -18.72
C ARG A 710 -34.97 6.19 -19.27
N PHE A 711 -34.22 5.19 -19.72
CA PHE A 711 -32.91 5.33 -20.31
C PHE A 711 -32.99 5.08 -21.82
N PRO A 712 -32.54 6.03 -22.66
CA PRO A 712 -32.58 5.89 -24.12
C PRO A 712 -31.51 4.95 -24.67
N LYS A 713 -30.48 4.59 -23.86
CA LYS A 713 -29.36 3.77 -24.27
C LYS A 713 -29.08 2.68 -23.22
N ARG A 714 -28.34 1.64 -23.64
CA ARG A 714 -27.71 0.68 -22.76
C ARG A 714 -26.30 1.16 -22.41
N TYR A 715 -25.76 0.62 -21.34
CA TYR A 715 -24.42 0.91 -20.84
C TYR A 715 -23.52 -0.31 -20.97
N ASP A 716 -22.25 -0.08 -21.25
CA ASP A 716 -21.24 -1.15 -21.18
C ASP A 716 -21.12 -1.65 -19.74
N ILE A 717 -21.18 -0.75 -18.76
CA ILE A 717 -21.06 -1.06 -17.33
C ILE A 717 -22.11 -0.30 -16.52
N VAL A 718 -22.71 -0.98 -15.54
CA VAL A 718 -23.44 -0.37 -14.42
C VAL A 718 -22.72 -0.74 -13.13
N VAL A 719 -22.26 0.25 -12.38
CA VAL A 719 -21.47 0.05 -11.15
C VAL A 719 -21.91 1.03 -10.07
N GLY A 720 -21.98 0.58 -8.81
CA GLY A 720 -22.36 1.47 -7.71
C GLY A 720 -22.66 0.76 -6.40
N ASN A 721 -23.08 1.55 -5.43
CA ASN A 721 -23.56 1.10 -4.13
C ASN A 721 -24.97 1.66 -3.89
N PRO A 722 -26.02 0.92 -4.27
CA PRO A 722 -27.41 1.36 -4.09
C PRO A 722 -27.80 1.44 -2.62
N PRO A 723 -28.82 2.22 -2.23
CA PRO A 723 -29.31 2.30 -0.86
C PRO A 723 -29.91 0.97 -0.36
N TYR A 724 -29.79 0.69 0.97
CA TYR A 724 -30.21 -0.59 1.57
C TYR A 724 -31.51 -0.53 2.38
N MET A 725 -32.29 0.53 2.23
CA MET A 725 -33.51 0.75 2.99
C MET A 725 -34.70 -0.07 2.46
N LYS A 726 -35.66 -0.33 3.34
CA LYS A 726 -37.00 -0.78 2.94
C LYS A 726 -37.84 0.42 2.57
N VAL A 727 -38.50 0.38 1.42
CA VAL A 727 -39.44 1.42 0.98
C VAL A 727 -40.66 1.40 1.88
N LYS A 728 -40.83 2.45 2.71
CA LYS A 728 -41.95 2.57 3.68
C LYS A 728 -43.20 3.19 3.04
N ASP A 729 -43.00 4.10 2.08
CA ASP A 729 -44.13 4.71 1.34
C ASP A 729 -44.80 3.65 0.45
N LYS A 730 -46.08 3.35 0.75
CA LYS A 730 -46.86 2.32 0.03
C LYS A 730 -47.12 2.70 -1.43
N SER A 731 -47.30 3.98 -1.74
CA SER A 731 -47.58 4.49 -3.09
C SER A 731 -46.32 4.36 -3.95
N LEU A 732 -45.18 4.79 -3.43
CA LEU A 732 -43.88 4.67 -4.09
C LEU A 732 -43.48 3.20 -4.29
N LEU A 733 -43.67 2.35 -3.25
CA LEU A 733 -43.45 0.91 -3.36
C LEU A 733 -44.30 0.27 -4.45
N LYS A 734 -45.58 0.67 -4.59
CA LYS A 734 -46.44 0.19 -5.66
C LYS A 734 -45.92 0.56 -7.04
N LEU A 735 -45.40 1.78 -7.20
CA LEU A 735 -44.80 2.24 -8.46
C LEU A 735 -43.54 1.40 -8.79
N TYR A 736 -42.63 1.22 -7.86
CA TYR A 736 -41.43 0.41 -8.11
C TYR A 736 -41.78 -1.04 -8.47
N LYS A 737 -42.74 -1.65 -7.77
CA LYS A 737 -43.21 -3.02 -8.03
C LYS A 737 -43.84 -3.22 -9.41
N GLN A 738 -44.24 -2.15 -10.11
CA GLN A 738 -44.76 -2.25 -11.47
C GLN A 738 -43.66 -2.53 -12.50
N SER A 739 -42.41 -2.19 -12.18
CA SER A 739 -41.26 -2.28 -13.08
C SER A 739 -40.31 -3.43 -12.79
N VAL A 740 -40.54 -4.21 -11.72
CA VAL A 740 -39.66 -5.28 -11.28
C VAL A 740 -40.39 -6.65 -11.25
N LYS A 741 -39.58 -7.73 -11.33
CA LYS A 741 -40.09 -9.12 -11.26
C LYS A 741 -40.20 -9.63 -9.84
N ASN A 742 -39.25 -9.24 -8.94
CA ASN A 742 -39.33 -9.59 -7.54
C ASN A 742 -40.21 -8.60 -6.78
N THR A 743 -41.49 -8.99 -6.58
CA THR A 743 -42.44 -8.23 -5.77
C THR A 743 -42.52 -8.69 -4.31
N ASP A 744 -41.75 -9.70 -3.89
CA ASP A 744 -41.81 -10.30 -2.55
C ASP A 744 -41.02 -9.46 -1.52
N THR A 745 -40.18 -8.59 -1.98
CA THR A 745 -39.42 -7.70 -1.10
C THR A 745 -39.89 -6.25 -1.18
N SER A 746 -39.58 -5.47 -0.15
CA SER A 746 -39.66 -4.00 -0.18
C SER A 746 -38.26 -3.33 -0.12
N ASN A 747 -37.18 -4.13 -0.15
CA ASN A 747 -35.81 -3.64 -0.10
C ASN A 747 -35.41 -3.04 -1.45
N ILE A 748 -35.05 -1.77 -1.45
CA ILE A 748 -34.83 -0.99 -2.67
C ILE A 748 -33.63 -1.51 -3.49
N PHE A 749 -32.55 -2.03 -2.86
CA PHE A 749 -31.39 -2.54 -3.58
C PHE A 749 -31.74 -3.71 -4.52
N SER A 750 -32.78 -4.51 -4.21
CA SER A 750 -33.24 -5.58 -5.09
C SER A 750 -33.80 -5.01 -6.40
N PHE A 751 -34.47 -3.88 -6.34
CA PHE A 751 -35.02 -3.17 -7.52
C PHE A 751 -33.87 -2.57 -8.35
N PHE A 752 -32.83 -2.03 -7.69
CA PHE A 752 -31.62 -1.56 -8.39
C PHE A 752 -30.88 -2.69 -9.10
N ILE A 753 -30.81 -3.92 -8.52
CA ILE A 753 -30.23 -5.08 -9.21
C ILE A 753 -30.97 -5.35 -10.52
N GLU A 754 -32.30 -5.45 -10.48
CA GLU A 754 -33.11 -5.72 -11.68
C GLU A 754 -32.92 -4.62 -12.73
N LYS A 755 -32.97 -3.34 -12.32
CA LYS A 755 -32.74 -2.21 -13.20
C LYS A 755 -31.34 -2.22 -13.84
N ALA A 756 -30.31 -2.52 -13.05
CA ALA A 756 -28.94 -2.63 -13.54
C ALA A 756 -28.79 -3.81 -14.53
N LEU A 757 -29.43 -4.96 -14.27
CA LEU A 757 -29.47 -6.08 -15.20
C LEU A 757 -30.22 -5.74 -16.52
N GLU A 758 -31.20 -4.86 -16.49
CA GLU A 758 -31.84 -4.35 -17.70
C GLU A 758 -30.87 -3.49 -18.54
N LEU A 759 -30.17 -2.58 -17.89
CA LEU A 759 -29.41 -1.50 -18.52
C LEU A 759 -27.98 -1.85 -18.91
N GLY A 760 -27.28 -2.69 -18.14
CA GLY A 760 -25.85 -2.96 -18.30
C GLY A 760 -25.53 -4.27 -19.01
N ASP A 761 -24.44 -4.29 -19.79
CA ASP A 761 -23.79 -5.52 -20.26
C ASP A 761 -22.95 -6.14 -19.14
N VAL A 762 -22.27 -5.30 -18.39
CA VAL A 762 -21.58 -5.65 -17.13
C VAL A 762 -22.28 -4.94 -15.98
N VAL A 763 -22.55 -5.66 -14.90
CA VAL A 763 -23.20 -5.13 -13.69
C VAL A 763 -22.36 -5.46 -12.49
N SER A 764 -21.96 -4.46 -11.70
CA SER A 764 -21.19 -4.67 -10.47
C SER A 764 -21.73 -3.77 -9.35
N LEU A 765 -22.39 -4.36 -8.36
CA LEU A 765 -23.04 -3.62 -7.28
C LEU A 765 -22.58 -4.13 -5.92
N ILE A 766 -22.47 -3.21 -4.95
CA ILE A 766 -22.32 -3.55 -3.54
C ILE A 766 -23.73 -3.67 -2.92
N VAL A 767 -23.99 -4.77 -2.25
CA VAL A 767 -25.31 -5.05 -1.68
C VAL A 767 -25.19 -5.77 -0.33
N PRO A 768 -26.24 -5.76 0.51
CA PRO A 768 -26.24 -6.56 1.73
C PRO A 768 -26.06 -8.05 1.43
N LYS A 769 -25.27 -8.73 2.26
CA LYS A 769 -25.00 -10.17 2.15
C LYS A 769 -26.27 -11.02 2.27
N SER A 770 -27.34 -10.49 2.88
CA SER A 770 -28.65 -11.13 2.93
C SER A 770 -29.22 -11.46 1.54
N LEU A 771 -28.76 -10.80 0.47
CA LEU A 771 -29.12 -11.15 -0.91
C LEU A 771 -28.91 -12.64 -1.19
N ILE A 772 -27.81 -13.23 -0.71
CA ILE A 772 -27.45 -14.61 -1.05
C ILE A 772 -28.21 -15.67 -0.27
N ASN A 773 -28.85 -15.32 0.85
CA ASN A 773 -29.49 -16.32 1.75
C ASN A 773 -30.91 -16.02 2.20
N ALA A 774 -31.36 -14.76 2.18
CA ALA A 774 -32.73 -14.46 2.69
C ALA A 774 -33.81 -14.84 1.67
N PRO A 775 -34.96 -15.37 2.16
CA PRO A 775 -36.07 -15.87 1.30
C PRO A 775 -36.65 -14.78 0.40
N GLU A 776 -36.78 -13.54 0.88
CA GLU A 776 -37.37 -12.41 0.14
C GLU A 776 -36.61 -12.05 -1.16
N PHE A 777 -35.34 -12.54 -1.33
CA PHE A 777 -34.54 -12.30 -2.52
C PHE A 777 -34.43 -13.51 -3.46
N ASP A 778 -35.20 -14.55 -3.26
CA ASP A 778 -35.12 -15.78 -4.08
C ASP A 778 -35.32 -15.46 -5.57
N LYS A 779 -36.39 -14.71 -5.92
CA LYS A 779 -36.64 -14.29 -7.30
C LYS A 779 -35.50 -13.44 -7.89
N THR A 780 -34.86 -12.60 -7.07
CA THR A 780 -33.71 -11.79 -7.49
C THR A 780 -32.52 -12.70 -7.78
N ARG A 781 -32.23 -13.69 -6.92
CA ARG A 781 -31.19 -14.70 -7.17
C ARG A 781 -31.44 -15.50 -8.44
N GLN A 782 -32.67 -15.92 -8.68
CA GLN A 782 -33.06 -16.62 -9.91
C GLN A 782 -32.84 -15.78 -11.17
N LEU A 783 -33.09 -14.46 -11.12
CA LEU A 783 -32.81 -13.55 -12.22
C LEU A 783 -31.30 -13.39 -12.45
N MET A 784 -30.54 -13.22 -11.38
CA MET A 784 -29.08 -13.10 -11.45
C MET A 784 -28.43 -14.39 -11.96
N ASN A 785 -28.91 -15.55 -11.55
CA ASN A 785 -28.38 -16.86 -11.96
C ASN A 785 -28.57 -17.18 -13.47
N LYS A 786 -29.40 -16.44 -14.16
CA LYS A 786 -29.54 -16.51 -15.63
C LYS A 786 -28.38 -15.82 -16.38
N CYS A 787 -27.52 -15.11 -15.65
CA CYS A 787 -26.39 -14.40 -16.18
C CYS A 787 -25.08 -14.96 -15.59
N PRO A 788 -23.97 -14.89 -16.33
CA PRO A 788 -22.66 -15.26 -15.78
C PRO A 788 -22.23 -14.33 -14.65
N ILE A 789 -22.08 -14.88 -13.44
CA ILE A 789 -21.55 -14.20 -12.27
C ILE A 789 -20.04 -14.47 -12.23
N THR A 790 -19.24 -13.52 -12.65
CA THR A 790 -17.77 -13.70 -12.78
C THR A 790 -17.05 -13.52 -11.45
N HIS A 791 -17.54 -12.62 -10.58
CA HIS A 791 -16.91 -12.35 -9.29
C HIS A 791 -17.93 -12.14 -8.18
N ILE A 792 -17.59 -12.60 -6.98
CA ILE A 792 -18.25 -12.25 -5.71
C ILE A 792 -17.15 -11.86 -4.73
N VAL A 793 -17.27 -10.67 -4.12
CA VAL A 793 -16.36 -10.20 -3.06
C VAL A 793 -17.15 -10.10 -1.76
N ASP A 794 -16.77 -10.87 -0.74
CA ASP A 794 -17.41 -10.83 0.58
C ASP A 794 -16.59 -9.92 1.52
N PHE A 795 -17.13 -8.74 1.79
CA PHE A 795 -16.53 -7.78 2.71
C PHE A 795 -16.85 -8.07 4.18
N GLY A 796 -17.86 -8.90 4.45
CA GLY A 796 -18.42 -9.07 5.80
C GLY A 796 -18.86 -7.73 6.39
N GLU A 797 -18.59 -7.50 7.67
CA GLU A 797 -18.79 -6.21 8.35
C GLU A 797 -17.68 -5.19 8.06
N LYS A 798 -16.62 -5.57 7.36
CA LYS A 798 -15.48 -4.69 7.04
C LYS A 798 -15.80 -3.69 5.92
N GLY A 799 -16.88 -3.88 5.18
CA GLY A 799 -17.26 -3.03 4.04
C GLY A 799 -17.58 -1.59 4.43
N PHE A 800 -18.26 -1.39 5.57
CA PHE A 800 -18.69 -0.06 6.02
C PHE A 800 -18.36 0.14 7.48
N LYS A 801 -17.51 1.12 7.78
CA LYS A 801 -17.08 1.44 9.13
C LYS A 801 -18.26 2.02 9.94
N GLY A 802 -18.41 1.57 11.18
CA GLY A 802 -19.50 2.02 12.06
C GLY A 802 -20.89 1.43 11.76
N VAL A 803 -21.04 0.66 10.69
CA VAL A 803 -22.32 0.03 10.30
C VAL A 803 -22.20 -1.47 10.43
N LYS A 804 -23.12 -2.04 11.20
CA LYS A 804 -23.16 -3.47 11.48
C LYS A 804 -23.95 -4.25 10.40
N ILE A 805 -23.66 -3.99 9.12
CA ILE A 805 -24.26 -4.67 7.97
C ILE A 805 -23.19 -5.44 7.22
N GLU A 806 -23.37 -6.75 7.08
CA GLU A 806 -22.53 -7.55 6.20
C GLU A 806 -22.86 -7.27 4.75
N THR A 807 -21.83 -7.03 3.93
CA THR A 807 -21.97 -6.69 2.52
C THR A 807 -21.13 -7.57 1.62
N ILE A 808 -21.63 -7.73 0.39
CA ILE A 808 -20.93 -8.34 -0.72
C ILE A 808 -20.94 -7.41 -1.92
N ALA A 809 -19.97 -7.56 -2.81
CA ALA A 809 -20.10 -7.09 -4.18
C ALA A 809 -20.19 -8.30 -5.12
N PHE A 810 -21.00 -8.18 -6.14
CA PHE A 810 -21.03 -9.15 -7.24
C PHE A 810 -20.72 -8.46 -8.55
N THR A 811 -20.11 -9.20 -9.48
CA THR A 811 -19.92 -8.75 -10.87
C THR A 811 -20.51 -9.77 -11.82
N ILE A 812 -21.46 -9.32 -12.62
CA ILE A 812 -22.07 -10.08 -13.71
C ILE A 812 -21.51 -9.52 -15.02
N ASN A 813 -21.01 -10.40 -15.89
CA ASN A 813 -20.62 -10.04 -17.24
C ASN A 813 -21.39 -10.91 -18.24
N LYS A 814 -22.38 -10.35 -18.91
CA LYS A 814 -23.28 -11.09 -19.82
C LYS A 814 -22.56 -11.67 -21.05
N LYS A 815 -21.35 -11.21 -21.34
CA LYS A 815 -20.53 -11.69 -22.46
C LYS A 815 -19.59 -12.82 -22.06
N ASP A 816 -19.45 -13.10 -20.76
CA ASP A 816 -18.63 -14.22 -20.27
C ASP A 816 -19.33 -15.55 -20.58
N LYS A 817 -18.53 -16.57 -20.94
CA LYS A 817 -19.00 -17.93 -21.27
C LYS A 817 -18.31 -18.99 -20.43
N SER A 818 -17.47 -18.61 -19.48
CA SER A 818 -16.65 -19.53 -18.69
C SER A 818 -17.46 -20.38 -17.72
N GLY A 819 -18.57 -19.84 -17.22
CA GLY A 819 -19.36 -20.42 -16.12
C GLY A 819 -18.63 -20.43 -14.77
N ILE A 820 -17.54 -19.69 -14.68
CA ILE A 820 -16.65 -19.65 -13.51
C ILE A 820 -16.91 -18.38 -12.70
N THR A 821 -16.98 -18.54 -11.38
CA THR A 821 -17.08 -17.44 -10.40
C THR A 821 -15.84 -17.42 -9.52
N LYS A 822 -15.16 -16.28 -9.46
CA LYS A 822 -14.09 -16.01 -8.50
C LYS A 822 -14.69 -15.44 -7.23
N VAL A 823 -14.51 -16.12 -6.11
CA VAL A 823 -14.97 -15.68 -4.78
C VAL A 823 -13.79 -15.17 -3.98
N GLU A 824 -13.81 -13.88 -3.66
CA GLU A 824 -12.82 -13.22 -2.80
C GLU A 824 -13.42 -12.91 -1.45
N SER A 825 -12.76 -13.23 -0.36
CA SER A 825 -13.26 -13.04 1.00
C SER A 825 -12.34 -12.19 1.86
N TYR A 826 -12.84 -11.11 2.42
CA TYR A 826 -12.20 -10.30 3.46
C TYR A 826 -12.38 -10.89 4.86
N ILE A 827 -13.25 -11.91 4.99
CA ILE A 827 -13.49 -12.62 6.26
C ILE A 827 -12.42 -13.69 6.45
N THR A 828 -12.21 -14.52 5.41
CA THR A 828 -11.26 -15.65 5.44
C THR A 828 -9.89 -15.32 4.85
N ASN A 829 -9.72 -14.13 4.30
CA ASN A 829 -8.54 -13.68 3.56
C ASN A 829 -8.16 -14.71 2.46
N SER A 830 -9.15 -15.12 1.66
CA SER A 830 -8.97 -16.15 0.62
C SER A 830 -9.54 -15.70 -0.72
N VAL A 831 -9.00 -16.29 -1.77
CA VAL A 831 -9.52 -16.21 -3.13
C VAL A 831 -9.70 -17.62 -3.66
N GLU A 832 -10.89 -17.95 -4.10
CA GLU A 832 -11.25 -19.27 -4.62
C GLU A 832 -11.95 -19.13 -5.97
N VAL A 833 -11.68 -20.07 -6.87
CA VAL A 833 -12.30 -20.13 -8.20
C VAL A 833 -13.22 -21.35 -8.25
N LYS A 834 -14.49 -21.15 -8.57
CA LYS A 834 -15.52 -22.18 -8.52
C LYS A 834 -16.42 -22.11 -9.76
N GLN A 835 -17.04 -23.24 -10.13
CA GLN A 835 -18.15 -23.22 -11.08
C GLN A 835 -19.33 -22.46 -10.47
N GLN A 836 -19.98 -21.60 -11.24
CA GLN A 836 -21.17 -20.88 -10.77
C GLN A 836 -22.27 -21.86 -10.34
N SER A 837 -22.48 -22.93 -11.08
CA SER A 837 -23.44 -23.99 -10.76
C SER A 837 -23.19 -24.67 -9.41
N TYR A 838 -21.91 -24.74 -8.98
CA TYR A 838 -21.55 -25.30 -7.67
C TYR A 838 -21.94 -24.36 -6.51
N ILE A 839 -21.83 -23.05 -6.73
CA ILE A 839 -22.26 -22.04 -5.74
C ILE A 839 -23.78 -21.95 -5.67
N THR A 840 -24.44 -22.00 -6.83
CA THR A 840 -25.88 -21.75 -6.98
C THR A 840 -26.70 -23.02 -7.13
N ASP A 841 -26.19 -24.15 -6.63
CA ASP A 841 -26.77 -25.46 -6.73
C ASP A 841 -28.23 -25.48 -6.20
N PRO A 842 -29.23 -25.83 -7.03
CA PRO A 842 -30.65 -25.83 -6.62
C PRO A 842 -31.01 -26.90 -5.56
N ALA A 843 -30.08 -27.85 -5.28
CA ALA A 843 -30.26 -28.78 -4.15
C ALA A 843 -30.25 -28.09 -2.78
N PHE A 844 -29.76 -26.84 -2.72
CA PHE A 844 -29.72 -26.03 -1.49
C PHE A 844 -30.68 -24.83 -1.59
N PRO A 845 -31.21 -24.33 -0.45
CA PRO A 845 -32.23 -23.27 -0.45
C PRO A 845 -31.71 -21.91 -0.88
N TYR A 846 -30.38 -21.74 -0.97
CA TYR A 846 -29.71 -20.47 -1.35
C TYR A 846 -28.24 -20.69 -1.76
N TRP A 847 -27.57 -19.63 -2.21
CA TRP A 847 -26.19 -19.69 -2.70
C TRP A 847 -25.19 -19.96 -1.57
N LEU A 848 -24.24 -20.88 -1.84
CA LEU A 848 -23.19 -21.29 -0.90
C LEU A 848 -21.81 -20.88 -1.44
N ILE A 849 -21.42 -19.62 -1.22
CA ILE A 849 -20.18 -19.04 -1.77
C ILE A 849 -18.91 -19.67 -1.19
N TYR A 850 -18.99 -20.25 0.01
CA TYR A 850 -17.91 -20.94 0.70
C TYR A 850 -17.92 -22.47 0.58
N ARG A 851 -18.85 -23.04 -0.19
CA ARG A 851 -18.96 -24.50 -0.41
C ARG A 851 -17.63 -25.07 -0.91
N ASN A 852 -17.21 -26.19 -0.32
CA ASN A 852 -15.98 -26.92 -0.65
C ASN A 852 -16.16 -28.42 -0.39
N SER A 853 -15.13 -29.24 -0.67
CA SER A 853 -15.17 -30.70 -0.50
C SER A 853 -15.53 -31.14 0.92
N ALA A 854 -15.01 -30.47 1.95
CA ALA A 854 -15.32 -30.80 3.35
C ALA A 854 -16.80 -30.54 3.68
N PHE A 855 -17.40 -29.51 3.08
CA PHE A 855 -18.85 -29.29 3.18
C PHE A 855 -19.62 -30.42 2.51
N ASP A 856 -19.24 -30.83 1.29
CA ASP A 856 -19.90 -31.90 0.54
C ASP A 856 -19.79 -33.25 1.25
N GLU A 857 -18.65 -33.58 1.85
CA GLU A 857 -18.44 -34.78 2.65
C GLU A 857 -19.38 -34.85 3.85
N ALA A 858 -19.49 -33.74 4.61
CA ALA A 858 -20.43 -33.67 5.72
C ALA A 858 -21.89 -33.69 5.25
N ALA A 859 -22.22 -32.99 4.16
CA ALA A 859 -23.55 -32.99 3.56
C ALA A 859 -24.01 -34.39 3.12
N ASN A 860 -23.08 -35.17 2.55
CA ASN A 860 -23.39 -36.54 2.07
C ASN A 860 -23.79 -37.49 3.21
N LYS A 861 -23.43 -37.20 4.47
CA LYS A 861 -23.79 -37.99 5.64
C LYS A 861 -25.24 -37.77 6.08
N MET A 862 -25.88 -36.69 5.61
CA MET A 862 -27.17 -36.24 6.10
C MET A 862 -28.25 -36.24 5.00
N ARG A 863 -29.49 -36.33 5.41
CA ARG A 863 -30.69 -36.04 4.63
C ARG A 863 -31.28 -34.73 5.14
N PHE A 864 -31.41 -33.74 4.28
CA PHE A 864 -31.86 -32.39 4.62
C PHE A 864 -33.35 -32.16 4.39
N GLY A 865 -33.82 -30.99 4.83
CA GLY A 865 -35.20 -30.55 4.59
C GLY A 865 -36.24 -31.24 5.43
N ILE A 866 -35.86 -31.81 6.58
CA ILE A 866 -36.73 -32.62 7.46
C ILE A 866 -37.42 -31.80 8.55
N PHE A 867 -37.07 -30.52 8.70
CA PHE A 867 -37.60 -29.68 9.77
C PHE A 867 -38.34 -28.43 9.27
N LYS A 868 -39.35 -28.02 10.06
CA LYS A 868 -39.90 -26.66 10.08
C LYS A 868 -39.48 -25.98 11.37
N ALA A 869 -39.14 -24.69 11.30
CA ALA A 869 -38.74 -23.89 12.46
C ALA A 869 -39.89 -22.99 12.93
N PHE A 870 -40.15 -22.96 14.21
CA PHE A 870 -41.00 -21.96 14.86
C PHE A 870 -40.16 -21.13 15.83
N ARG A 871 -40.46 -19.85 15.92
CA ARG A 871 -39.86 -18.93 16.91
C ARG A 871 -40.96 -18.07 17.49
N ASP A 872 -41.05 -18.05 18.81
CA ASP A 872 -41.95 -17.15 19.48
C ASP A 872 -41.53 -15.68 19.31
N ARG A 873 -42.52 -14.79 19.25
CA ARG A 873 -42.30 -13.31 19.19
C ARG A 873 -43.13 -12.58 20.24
N THR A 874 -43.81 -13.27 21.07
CA THR A 874 -44.77 -12.72 22.03
C THR A 874 -44.27 -12.77 23.46
N LEU A 875 -43.43 -13.74 23.81
CA LEU A 875 -42.80 -13.86 25.12
C LEU A 875 -41.77 -12.75 25.33
N THR A 876 -42.02 -11.97 26.39
CA THR A 876 -41.17 -10.87 26.82
C THR A 876 -40.85 -10.98 28.31
N LYS A 877 -39.93 -10.16 28.82
CA LYS A 877 -39.64 -10.13 30.28
C LYS A 877 -40.85 -9.74 31.15
N SER A 878 -41.85 -9.07 30.51
CA SER A 878 -43.05 -8.60 31.25
C SER A 878 -44.06 -9.70 31.54
N ASN A 879 -44.04 -10.83 30.79
CA ASN A 879 -44.92 -11.94 31.00
C ASN A 879 -44.23 -13.22 31.51
N THR A 880 -43.03 -13.08 32.05
CA THR A 880 -42.27 -14.15 32.71
C THR A 880 -41.89 -13.79 34.12
N SER A 881 -41.78 -14.77 35.04
CA SER A 881 -41.43 -14.62 36.46
C SER A 881 -40.22 -15.51 36.81
N GLN A 882 -39.67 -15.33 38.02
CA GLN A 882 -38.58 -16.17 38.55
C GLN A 882 -39.06 -17.51 39.08
N GLN A 883 -40.35 -17.69 39.25
CA GLN A 883 -40.99 -18.93 39.72
C GLN A 883 -42.31 -19.15 38.97
N GLY A 884 -42.68 -20.36 38.69
CA GLY A 884 -43.92 -20.73 37.98
C GLY A 884 -43.94 -22.19 37.63
N VAL A 885 -45.04 -22.62 36.97
CA VAL A 885 -45.31 -24.04 36.65
C VAL A 885 -44.60 -24.45 35.35
N ILE A 886 -44.57 -23.56 34.36
CA ILE A 886 -44.02 -23.86 33.03
C ILE A 886 -42.71 -23.09 32.88
N ARG A 887 -41.64 -23.81 32.65
CA ARG A 887 -40.33 -23.22 32.45
C ARG A 887 -40.19 -22.62 31.03
N VAL A 888 -39.60 -21.41 30.92
CA VAL A 888 -39.33 -20.74 29.65
C VAL A 888 -37.86 -20.89 29.32
N LEU A 889 -37.54 -21.75 28.37
CA LEU A 889 -36.18 -22.01 27.94
C LEU A 889 -35.66 -20.89 27.03
N LYS A 890 -34.42 -20.48 27.27
CA LYS A 890 -33.69 -19.47 26.53
C LYS A 890 -32.42 -20.06 25.95
N SER A 891 -31.74 -19.32 25.05
CA SER A 891 -30.61 -19.84 24.31
C SER A 891 -29.47 -20.44 25.15
N ARG A 892 -29.24 -19.95 26.38
CA ARG A 892 -28.23 -20.51 27.29
C ARG A 892 -28.63 -21.82 27.94
N ASN A 893 -29.94 -22.06 28.02
CA ASN A 893 -30.46 -23.30 28.61
C ASN A 893 -30.27 -24.51 27.68
N ILE A 894 -29.98 -24.28 26.38
CA ILE A 894 -29.84 -25.37 25.42
C ILE A 894 -28.36 -25.81 25.41
N GLY A 895 -28.10 -27.03 25.87
CA GLY A 895 -26.82 -27.70 25.82
C GLY A 895 -26.70 -28.66 24.64
N SER A 896 -25.69 -29.55 24.67
CA SER A 896 -25.51 -30.64 23.71
C SER A 896 -26.27 -31.86 24.19
N ASN A 897 -27.45 -32.06 23.59
CA ASN A 897 -28.45 -33.10 23.98
C ASN A 897 -28.92 -33.01 25.46
N GLU A 898 -28.87 -31.81 26.03
CA GLU A 898 -29.29 -31.56 27.41
C GLU A 898 -29.89 -30.17 27.60
N VAL A 899 -30.62 -29.96 28.65
CA VAL A 899 -31.08 -28.66 29.11
C VAL A 899 -30.32 -28.28 30.37
N ILE A 900 -29.70 -27.07 30.36
CA ILE A 900 -28.86 -26.57 31.43
C ILE A 900 -29.65 -25.65 32.36
N ASP A 901 -29.63 -25.95 33.66
CA ASP A 901 -30.18 -25.07 34.70
C ASP A 901 -29.16 -23.93 35.01
N ILE A 902 -29.68 -22.67 35.03
CA ILE A 902 -28.83 -21.50 35.26
C ILE A 902 -29.48 -20.61 36.28
N GLU A 903 -28.96 -20.61 37.51
CA GLU A 903 -29.45 -19.79 38.61
C GLU A 903 -29.50 -18.30 38.25
N GLY A 904 -30.63 -17.64 38.53
CA GLY A 904 -30.85 -16.22 38.21
C GLY A 904 -31.10 -15.89 36.72
N TYR A 905 -30.98 -16.90 35.83
CA TYR A 905 -31.27 -16.75 34.39
C TYR A 905 -32.59 -17.42 33.98
N ASP A 906 -32.96 -18.54 34.62
CA ASP A 906 -34.16 -19.28 34.34
C ASP A 906 -35.41 -18.46 34.67
N THR A 907 -36.44 -18.60 33.84
CA THR A 907 -37.72 -17.92 34.00
C THR A 907 -38.89 -18.88 33.76
N TYR A 908 -40.06 -18.54 34.31
CA TYR A 908 -41.25 -19.36 34.29
C TYR A 908 -42.44 -18.53 33.90
N ILE A 909 -43.51 -19.23 33.52
CA ILE A 909 -44.84 -18.67 33.24
C ILE A 909 -45.92 -19.61 33.76
N ASP A 910 -47.01 -19.09 34.28
CA ASP A 910 -48.12 -19.89 34.81
C ASP A 910 -49.26 -20.01 33.78
N ASP A 911 -49.46 -19.03 32.93
CA ASP A 911 -50.55 -19.02 31.91
C ASP A 911 -49.91 -18.78 30.51
N ILE A 912 -50.26 -19.72 29.63
CA ILE A 912 -49.87 -19.68 28.21
C ILE A 912 -51.06 -19.45 27.27
N SER A 913 -52.22 -19.10 27.84
CA SER A 913 -53.40 -18.82 27.06
C SER A 913 -53.18 -17.69 26.05
N GLY A 914 -53.49 -17.93 24.80
CA GLY A 914 -53.29 -16.97 23.73
C GLY A 914 -51.82 -16.84 23.19
N LEU A 915 -50.86 -17.59 23.72
CA LEU A 915 -49.52 -17.67 23.19
C LEU A 915 -49.40 -18.79 22.14
N GLU A 916 -48.89 -18.45 20.95
CA GLU A 916 -48.70 -19.45 19.89
C GLU A 916 -47.69 -20.54 20.28
N VAL A 917 -46.73 -20.24 21.14
CA VAL A 917 -45.74 -21.20 21.63
C VAL A 917 -46.37 -22.29 22.51
N GLY A 918 -47.51 -22.02 23.09
CA GLY A 918 -48.27 -23.00 23.94
C GLY A 918 -48.59 -24.29 23.23
N LYS A 919 -48.75 -24.30 21.93
CA LYS A 919 -49.00 -25.53 21.13
C LYS A 919 -47.83 -26.53 21.17
N PHE A 920 -46.65 -26.13 21.64
CA PHE A 920 -45.46 -26.97 21.77
C PHE A 920 -45.27 -27.52 23.21
N LEU A 921 -46.09 -27.11 24.17
CA LEU A 921 -45.98 -27.62 25.53
C LEU A 921 -46.18 -29.14 25.53
N ASN A 922 -45.22 -29.82 26.21
CA ASN A 922 -45.19 -31.30 26.31
C ASN A 922 -45.02 -32.07 24.99
N ARG A 923 -44.58 -31.39 23.93
CA ARG A 923 -44.19 -32.02 22.66
C ARG A 923 -42.73 -32.41 22.68
N THR A 924 -42.42 -33.51 23.38
CA THR A 924 -41.05 -33.98 23.64
C THR A 924 -40.29 -34.44 22.38
N GLU A 925 -41.00 -34.64 21.26
CA GLU A 925 -40.40 -34.92 19.94
C GLU A 925 -39.82 -33.68 19.24
N CYS A 926 -40.13 -32.48 19.72
CA CYS A 926 -39.59 -31.25 19.17
C CYS A 926 -38.09 -31.06 19.53
N VAL A 927 -37.33 -30.55 18.60
CA VAL A 927 -35.90 -30.23 18.81
C VAL A 927 -35.74 -28.75 19.06
N LEU A 928 -34.98 -28.39 20.10
CA LEU A 928 -34.66 -27.02 20.47
C LEU A 928 -33.25 -26.67 19.98
N VAL A 929 -33.09 -25.54 19.30
CA VAL A 929 -31.82 -25.03 18.82
C VAL A 929 -31.69 -23.55 19.17
N PRO A 930 -30.59 -23.10 19.77
CA PRO A 930 -30.36 -21.67 20.02
C PRO A 930 -30.42 -20.85 18.74
N ASN A 931 -31.27 -19.83 18.72
CA ASN A 931 -31.42 -18.98 17.54
C ASN A 931 -30.21 -18.08 17.24
N LEU A 932 -29.44 -17.74 18.26
CA LEU A 932 -28.29 -16.87 18.18
C LEU A 932 -27.06 -17.59 18.73
N THR A 933 -26.43 -18.43 17.95
CA THR A 933 -25.24 -19.16 18.40
C THR A 933 -24.15 -19.19 17.34
N TYR A 934 -22.92 -19.19 17.79
CA TYR A 934 -21.74 -19.45 16.96
C TYR A 934 -21.43 -20.97 16.86
N TYR A 935 -21.93 -21.75 17.83
CA TYR A 935 -21.74 -23.20 17.88
C TYR A 935 -23.11 -23.87 17.86
N PRO A 936 -23.45 -24.62 16.80
CA PRO A 936 -24.68 -25.37 16.71
C PRO A 936 -24.76 -26.38 17.88
N ARG A 937 -25.90 -26.49 18.50
CA ARG A 937 -26.24 -27.49 19.52
C ARG A 937 -27.74 -27.62 19.57
N ALA A 938 -28.20 -28.75 20.01
CA ALA A 938 -29.62 -29.06 20.09
C ALA A 938 -29.91 -29.99 21.23
N CYS A 939 -31.15 -29.95 21.73
CA CYS A 939 -31.72 -30.93 22.64
C CYS A 939 -33.21 -31.16 22.34
N PHE A 940 -33.74 -32.22 22.84
CA PHE A 940 -35.20 -32.42 22.81
C PHE A 940 -35.91 -31.45 23.74
N MET A 941 -37.22 -31.17 23.45
CA MET A 941 -38.07 -30.37 24.30
C MET A 941 -38.41 -31.18 25.57
N PRO A 942 -38.09 -30.66 26.79
CA PRO A 942 -38.48 -31.35 28.04
C PRO A 942 -39.98 -31.18 28.32
N LYS A 943 -40.50 -31.97 29.23
CA LYS A 943 -41.87 -31.76 29.75
C LYS A 943 -41.94 -30.46 30.54
N ASP A 944 -43.15 -29.86 30.57
CA ASP A 944 -43.47 -28.64 31.31
C ASP A 944 -42.55 -27.43 30.95
N CYS A 945 -42.08 -27.41 29.67
CA CYS A 945 -41.24 -26.36 29.12
C CYS A 945 -41.83 -25.78 27.82
N ILE A 946 -41.59 -24.50 27.62
CA ILE A 946 -41.74 -23.79 26.34
C ILE A 946 -40.45 -23.03 26.06
N ALA A 947 -40.29 -22.41 24.88
CA ALA A 947 -39.11 -21.64 24.54
C ALA A 947 -39.45 -20.22 24.11
N ASP A 948 -38.60 -19.25 24.51
CA ASP A 948 -38.73 -17.88 24.04
C ASP A 948 -38.12 -17.69 22.62
N GLY A 949 -38.23 -16.49 22.06
CA GLY A 949 -37.75 -16.16 20.73
C GLY A 949 -36.21 -16.27 20.52
N SER A 950 -35.46 -16.53 21.58
CA SER A 950 -33.99 -16.78 21.47
C SER A 950 -33.68 -18.26 21.16
N VAL A 951 -34.70 -19.12 21.13
CA VAL A 951 -34.64 -20.55 20.78
C VAL A 951 -35.55 -20.80 19.60
N ALA A 952 -35.12 -21.56 18.62
CA ALA A 952 -35.96 -22.09 17.54
C ALA A 952 -36.49 -23.49 17.97
N ILE A 953 -37.78 -23.70 17.84
CA ILE A 953 -38.42 -24.99 18.01
C ILE A 953 -38.55 -25.64 16.64
N LEU A 954 -37.89 -26.76 16.43
CA LEU A 954 -37.91 -27.52 15.19
C LEU A 954 -38.89 -28.67 15.31
N THR A 955 -39.83 -28.76 14.35
CA THR A 955 -40.73 -29.89 14.21
C THR A 955 -40.42 -30.66 12.93
N THR A 956 -40.44 -31.97 12.98
CA THR A 956 -40.19 -32.81 11.81
C THR A 956 -41.36 -32.72 10.81
N ILE A 957 -41.04 -32.90 9.54
CA ILE A 957 -42.00 -32.95 8.42
C ILE A 957 -42.19 -34.42 8.04
N ASP A 958 -43.37 -34.76 7.57
CA ASP A 958 -43.70 -36.05 6.94
C ASP A 958 -43.42 -37.31 7.79
N GLY A 959 -43.62 -37.21 9.12
CA GLY A 959 -43.46 -38.34 10.04
C GLY A 959 -42.03 -38.78 10.31
N GLU A 960 -41.03 -37.93 9.94
CA GLU A 960 -39.63 -38.21 10.24
C GLU A 960 -39.39 -38.25 11.76
N THR A 961 -38.50 -39.14 12.18
CA THR A 961 -38.04 -39.25 13.57
C THR A 961 -36.59 -38.86 13.68
N VAL A 962 -36.23 -38.09 14.69
CA VAL A 962 -34.86 -37.66 15.02
C VAL A 962 -34.38 -38.45 16.25
N THR A 963 -33.13 -38.82 16.26
CA THR A 963 -32.50 -39.59 17.32
C THR A 963 -31.53 -38.76 18.16
N GLU A 964 -31.16 -39.27 19.33
CA GLU A 964 -30.11 -38.65 20.14
C GLU A 964 -28.75 -38.60 19.40
N GLU A 965 -28.48 -39.55 18.48
CA GLU A 965 -27.28 -39.57 17.66
C GLU A 965 -27.27 -38.38 16.67
N ASP A 966 -28.44 -38.04 16.10
CA ASP A 966 -28.56 -36.84 15.25
C ASP A 966 -28.27 -35.57 16.02
N LEU A 967 -28.79 -35.45 17.27
CA LEU A 967 -28.52 -34.29 18.12
C LEU A 967 -27.07 -34.21 18.56
N ALA A 968 -26.43 -35.35 18.90
CA ALA A 968 -25.02 -35.42 19.25
C ALA A 968 -24.14 -34.99 18.06
N TYR A 969 -24.51 -35.37 16.83
CA TYR A 969 -23.78 -34.95 15.64
C TYR A 969 -23.79 -33.43 15.45
N TYR A 970 -24.91 -32.71 15.75
CA TYR A 970 -24.98 -31.25 15.63
C TYR A 970 -23.99 -30.52 16.55
N ALA A 971 -23.54 -31.15 17.64
CA ALA A 971 -22.56 -30.59 18.56
C ALA A 971 -21.09 -30.90 18.18
N THR A 972 -20.84 -31.62 17.09
CA THR A 972 -19.47 -31.97 16.64
C THR A 972 -18.81 -30.81 15.96
N ASP A 973 -17.47 -30.79 15.98
CA ASP A 973 -16.64 -29.83 15.23
C ASP A 973 -16.85 -29.96 13.71
N GLU A 974 -17.13 -31.17 13.22
CA GLU A 974 -17.44 -31.39 11.81
C GLU A 974 -18.73 -30.66 11.41
N PHE A 975 -19.80 -30.83 12.17
CA PHE A 975 -21.07 -30.16 11.91
C PHE A 975 -20.92 -28.63 12.09
N SER A 976 -20.16 -28.18 13.07
CA SER A 976 -19.90 -26.74 13.28
C SER A 976 -19.22 -26.11 12.08
N ARG A 977 -18.20 -26.76 11.49
CA ARG A 977 -17.54 -26.32 10.26
C ARG A 977 -18.50 -26.34 9.07
N PHE A 978 -19.26 -27.42 8.90
CA PHE A 978 -20.27 -27.56 7.86
C PHE A 978 -21.30 -26.43 7.96
N TYR A 979 -21.89 -26.23 9.15
CA TYR A 979 -22.94 -25.23 9.37
C TYR A 979 -22.39 -23.79 9.20
N GLY A 980 -21.16 -23.53 9.58
CA GLY A 980 -20.49 -22.25 9.30
C GLY A 980 -20.42 -21.95 7.79
N ILE A 981 -20.10 -22.94 6.96
CA ILE A 981 -20.14 -22.82 5.49
C ILE A 981 -21.57 -22.67 4.98
N ALA A 982 -22.50 -23.48 5.48
CA ALA A 982 -23.92 -23.39 5.15
C ALA A 982 -24.48 -21.99 5.42
N ARG A 983 -24.00 -21.30 6.43
CA ARG A 983 -24.36 -19.91 6.77
C ARG A 983 -23.49 -18.86 6.08
N ASN A 984 -22.74 -19.23 5.04
CA ASN A 984 -21.83 -18.34 4.30
C ASN A 984 -20.88 -17.56 5.23
N ARG A 985 -20.40 -18.20 6.31
CA ARG A 985 -19.50 -17.59 7.29
C ARG A 985 -20.00 -16.23 7.81
N GLY A 986 -21.31 -16.09 8.04
CA GLY A 986 -21.87 -14.89 8.64
C GLY A 986 -21.18 -14.57 9.97
N THR A 987 -20.78 -13.32 10.15
CA THR A 987 -20.06 -12.84 11.34
C THR A 987 -20.97 -12.50 12.50
N ARG A 988 -22.29 -12.40 12.22
CA ARG A 988 -23.33 -12.16 13.21
C ARG A 988 -24.14 -13.40 13.47
N SER A 989 -24.77 -13.36 14.61
CA SER A 989 -25.69 -14.39 15.11
C SER A 989 -26.56 -14.95 13.99
N LEU A 990 -26.41 -16.24 13.82
CA LEU A 990 -27.07 -17.03 12.79
C LEU A 990 -28.53 -17.28 13.22
N ASN A 991 -29.43 -16.35 12.87
CA ASN A 991 -30.85 -16.59 13.07
C ASN A 991 -31.28 -17.85 12.32
N ILE A 992 -31.98 -18.73 12.99
CA ILE A 992 -32.59 -19.90 12.36
C ILE A 992 -33.92 -19.44 11.74
N ASP A 993 -34.04 -19.58 10.45
CA ASP A 993 -35.19 -19.31 9.62
C ASP A 993 -35.54 -20.54 8.78
N ASN A 994 -36.62 -20.45 7.99
CA ASN A 994 -37.06 -21.58 7.18
C ASN A 994 -36.04 -22.05 6.13
N ASN A 995 -35.09 -21.21 5.73
CA ASN A 995 -34.03 -21.58 4.80
C ASN A 995 -32.86 -22.25 5.54
N SER A 996 -32.43 -21.67 6.65
CA SER A 996 -31.29 -22.18 7.40
C SER A 996 -31.55 -23.44 8.17
N VAL A 997 -32.81 -23.67 8.60
CA VAL A 997 -33.26 -24.92 9.25
C VAL A 997 -33.07 -26.12 8.33
N PHE A 998 -33.09 -25.92 7.01
CA PHE A 998 -32.81 -26.95 6.00
C PHE A 998 -31.54 -27.75 6.30
N PHE A 999 -30.51 -27.10 6.83
CA PHE A 999 -29.19 -27.71 7.05
C PHE A 999 -29.09 -28.51 8.36
N PHE A 1000 -30.13 -28.50 9.19
CA PHE A 1000 -30.23 -29.47 10.26
C PHE A 1000 -30.88 -30.75 9.65
N GLY A 1001 -30.05 -31.69 9.30
CA GLY A 1001 -30.41 -32.90 8.62
C GLY A 1001 -30.36 -34.12 9.55
N LYS A 1002 -31.03 -35.21 9.19
CA LYS A 1002 -30.95 -36.51 9.83
C LYS A 1002 -29.76 -37.29 9.24
N LEU A 1003 -28.96 -37.96 10.04
CA LEU A 1003 -27.92 -38.87 9.60
C LEU A 1003 -28.51 -39.99 8.72
N LYS A 1004 -27.89 -40.29 7.61
CA LYS A 1004 -28.23 -41.45 6.80
C LYS A 1004 -27.77 -42.71 7.53
N ASN A 1005 -28.68 -43.68 7.68
CA ASN A 1005 -28.30 -44.99 8.18
C ASN A 1005 -27.20 -45.54 7.28
N LYS A 1006 -26.11 -46.07 7.89
CA LYS A 1006 -25.02 -46.74 7.16
C LYS A 1006 -25.52 -47.95 6.43
#